data_70db95e99bebc783713aece7ff2f1cc1
#
_entry.id   70db95e99bebc783713aece7ff2f1cc1
#
_cell.length_a   1.000
_cell.length_b   1.000
_cell.length_c   1.000
_cell.angle_alpha   90.00
_cell.angle_beta   90.00
_cell.angle_gamma   90.00
#
_symmetry.space_group_name_H-M   'P 1'
#
loop_
_entity.id
_entity.type
_entity.pdbx_description
1 polymer ?
#
loop_
_entity_poly.entity_id
_entity_poly.type
_entity_poly.pdbx_seq_one_letter_code
_entity_poly.pdbx_strand_id
1 'polypeptide(L)'
;MSRRPSGLLVALAAAFTALVLVPGSMSASDGGSEPAATAGDAQAVAFSHVRENAAELGVSSADVADLVVTSSYRSAASGITHVNLNQRHRSLEVFGAHATVNVASGGRVVFVGGSLVGGLAADASLEPALGATGAVEAAAGALDLDEPEGLRVLESEGGAAQETVVTGGGISSAPIPARLGWQPTKAGLRLAWQLTIDDSSGDSLWNATVDAETGELLASDDWTDHDDLGDLATTLGRTNLTAQESTVYPVSPSPVLDGSSYRVFRLPDESPNDAPRMLVENPADGLASPFGWHDTDGLPGAEFTITRGNNNHAYLDQDDNEAADFDGSPEGGPALDFDFPVDFSQHSQAYREAVTTNLFYGCNTIHDVLYRYGFDEASGNFQANNYGRGGQEGDYVRCEAADGSGTNNANFSTPSEPTSSGGVGTPRMQMYLWPGNQFGRQNQVVVDGLGEFGATWARFGPPATPAGLSGRTLVYAGLGCVAADYPSPAPASWVAVADGGTGALQCPYLQRAHAAEAAGADALVVVDTDDNPPIMGGSFVAASPGIPSVAVGEDDGEAIKAAIAAGPTTGNVRKHPDHPGIRDGDFDTGIIFHEYGHGVSNRLTGGPAVNCLSGNEQAGEGWSDFLAIGLLLNPELDDPQGTRGLVPYVLFQESRAGNGLRPRPYSRDMSIQPFTYDSIKSNGWLNGTSLALPHGLGHGWAAILWDVTWDLVDKHGFNPNVYEAWDTGGNNRAIQYVMDGLKLQGCGPGLVVSRAAIVAAADELSDGEDTCTVWASFARRGLGYSAVQGTTNRNDNDEAYDTAPECLRGFLPPVNQPYGGLNQWDAGETVPLRFTADGYTGLDVLATNSPFSRKVDCETLRVPSQDPAFVTPRELPIATQMPGNTTLKVNPQGVFHYNWQTLEEWAGTCREVVVTRDDGKQHRAFFSFT
;
A
#
# COMPACT_ATOMS: atom_id res chain seq x y z
N MET A 1 -7.12 -20.44 -19.60
CA MET A 1 -6.48 -19.55 -20.61
C MET A 1 -7.56 -18.74 -21.33
N SER A 2 -8.03 -17.72 -20.70
CA SER A 2 -8.91 -16.74 -21.30
C SER A 2 -8.18 -15.40 -21.23
N ARG A 3 -7.72 -14.88 -22.37
CA ARG A 3 -7.14 -13.55 -22.45
C ARG A 3 -8.27 -12.54 -22.26
N ARG A 4 -8.33 -11.90 -21.11
CA ARG A 4 -9.14 -10.69 -20.95
C ARG A 4 -8.56 -9.61 -21.86
N PRO A 5 -9.34 -8.88 -22.62
CA PRO A 5 -8.85 -7.71 -23.33
C PRO A 5 -8.62 -6.60 -22.28
N SER A 6 -7.38 -6.14 -22.19
CA SER A 6 -7.02 -4.93 -21.44
C SER A 6 -7.94 -3.80 -21.89
N GLY A 7 -8.79 -3.34 -21.00
CA GLY A 7 -9.62 -2.15 -21.22
C GLY A 7 -8.70 -0.99 -21.53
N LEU A 8 -8.96 -0.32 -22.64
CA LEU A 8 -8.27 0.87 -23.07
C LEU A 8 -8.67 1.99 -22.10
N LEU A 9 -7.88 2.22 -21.06
CA LEU A 9 -7.96 3.43 -20.24
C LEU A 9 -7.77 4.62 -21.18
N VAL A 10 -8.85 5.31 -21.51
CA VAL A 10 -8.79 6.59 -22.19
C VAL A 10 -8.49 7.63 -21.12
N ALA A 11 -7.23 7.70 -20.69
CA ALA A 11 -6.76 8.80 -19.87
C ALA A 11 -6.98 10.11 -20.65
N LEU A 12 -7.76 11.01 -20.07
CA LEU A 12 -7.85 12.38 -20.54
C LEU A 12 -6.48 13.03 -20.34
N ALA A 13 -5.71 13.17 -21.42
CA ALA A 13 -4.54 14.04 -21.40
C ALA A 13 -5.02 15.49 -21.51
N ALA A 14 -5.50 16.06 -20.43
CA ALA A 14 -5.38 17.49 -20.20
C ALA A 14 -3.91 17.73 -19.87
N ALA A 15 -3.24 18.65 -20.57
CA ALA A 15 -1.87 19.01 -20.24
C ALA A 15 -1.85 19.66 -18.86
N PHE A 16 -1.50 18.90 -17.84
CA PHE A 16 -1.37 19.38 -16.48
C PHE A 16 0.07 19.84 -16.27
N THR A 17 0.26 21.14 -16.27
CA THR A 17 1.49 21.74 -15.75
C THR A 17 1.25 21.96 -14.26
N ALA A 18 1.66 21.01 -13.41
CA ALA A 18 1.73 21.26 -12.00
C ALA A 18 2.82 22.29 -11.72
N LEU A 19 2.43 23.54 -11.48
CA LEU A 19 3.36 24.60 -11.11
C LEU A 19 3.62 24.50 -9.62
N VAL A 20 4.76 23.94 -9.23
CA VAL A 20 5.25 24.00 -7.87
C VAL A 20 5.75 25.41 -7.61
N LEU A 21 4.95 26.28 -7.01
CA LEU A 21 5.41 27.57 -6.48
C LEU A 21 6.20 27.31 -5.19
N VAL A 22 7.52 27.21 -5.31
CA VAL A 22 8.41 27.33 -4.16
C VAL A 22 8.50 28.82 -3.83
N PRO A 23 8.04 29.30 -2.66
CA PRO A 23 8.16 30.71 -2.30
C PRO A 23 9.63 31.09 -2.22
N GLY A 24 10.03 32.15 -2.92
CA GLY A 24 11.38 32.73 -2.78
C GLY A 24 11.61 33.17 -1.33
N SER A 25 12.79 32.83 -0.81
CA SER A 25 13.26 33.18 0.54
C SER A 25 13.10 34.69 0.81
N MET A 26 12.13 35.03 1.65
CA MET A 26 12.09 36.32 2.32
C MET A 26 12.74 36.21 3.70
N SER A 27 13.75 37.02 3.91
CA SER A 27 14.50 37.16 5.16
C SER A 27 13.58 37.31 6.38
N ALA A 28 13.90 36.57 7.43
CA ALA A 28 13.27 36.70 8.74
C ALA A 28 13.32 38.15 9.27
N SER A 29 12.18 38.69 9.61
CA SER A 29 12.06 39.87 10.44
C SER A 29 11.38 39.51 11.75
N ASP A 30 12.10 39.76 12.80
CA ASP A 30 11.76 39.91 14.23
C ASP A 30 10.45 39.31 14.79
N GLY A 31 10.66 38.46 15.82
CA GLY A 31 9.67 37.81 16.64
C GLY A 31 8.64 38.72 17.28
N GLY A 32 7.43 38.56 16.84
CA GLY A 32 6.21 38.89 17.55
C GLY A 32 5.25 37.74 17.37
N SER A 33 4.80 37.12 18.44
CA SER A 33 3.77 36.06 18.39
C SER A 33 2.46 36.66 17.85
N GLU A 34 2.22 36.46 16.53
CA GLU A 34 0.90 36.71 15.96
C GLU A 34 -0.08 35.61 16.46
N PRO A 35 -1.36 35.97 16.70
CA PRO A 35 -2.36 34.97 17.04
C PRO A 35 -2.50 33.98 15.87
N ALA A 36 -2.52 32.68 16.16
CA ALA A 36 -2.73 31.63 15.17
C ALA A 36 -4.02 31.93 14.37
N ALA A 37 -3.93 31.84 13.02
CA ALA A 37 -5.09 32.02 12.16
C ALA A 37 -6.18 30.99 12.53
N THR A 38 -7.44 31.42 12.56
CA THR A 38 -8.56 30.50 12.75
C THR A 38 -8.79 29.68 11.47
N ALA A 39 -9.50 28.54 11.57
CA ALA A 39 -9.85 27.74 10.38
C ALA A 39 -10.60 28.56 9.32
N GLY A 40 -11.47 29.51 9.74
CA GLY A 40 -12.16 30.42 8.82
C GLY A 40 -11.23 31.39 8.11
N ASP A 41 -10.14 31.81 8.76
CA ASP A 41 -9.13 32.68 8.15
C ASP A 41 -8.33 31.89 7.09
N ALA A 42 -7.98 30.62 7.36
CA ALA A 42 -7.27 29.76 6.43
C ALA A 42 -8.11 29.46 5.17
N GLN A 43 -9.41 29.22 5.32
CA GLN A 43 -10.31 29.04 4.16
C GLN A 43 -10.41 30.32 3.32
N ALA A 44 -10.48 31.49 3.95
CA ALA A 44 -10.49 32.76 3.22
C ALA A 44 -9.18 32.98 2.44
N VAL A 45 -8.03 32.63 3.04
CA VAL A 45 -6.73 32.68 2.37
C VAL A 45 -6.72 31.72 1.18
N ALA A 46 -7.20 30.47 1.34
CA ALA A 46 -7.26 29.47 0.30
C ALA A 46 -8.10 29.94 -0.91
N PHE A 47 -9.31 30.46 -0.67
CA PHE A 47 -10.16 31.01 -1.73
C PHE A 47 -9.50 32.20 -2.43
N SER A 48 -8.88 33.13 -1.70
CA SER A 48 -8.17 34.28 -2.30
C SER A 48 -7.02 33.78 -3.18
N HIS A 49 -6.21 32.87 -2.65
CA HIS A 49 -5.04 32.34 -3.36
C HIS A 49 -5.43 31.69 -4.70
N VAL A 50 -6.43 30.80 -4.71
CA VAL A 50 -6.87 30.12 -5.94
C VAL A 50 -7.41 31.14 -6.95
N ARG A 51 -8.17 32.15 -6.51
CA ARG A 51 -8.73 33.16 -7.42
C ARG A 51 -7.68 34.11 -7.97
N GLU A 52 -6.72 34.53 -7.16
CA GLU A 52 -5.64 35.44 -7.55
C GLU A 52 -4.64 34.78 -8.49
N ASN A 53 -4.40 33.48 -8.32
CA ASN A 53 -3.43 32.68 -9.09
C ASN A 53 -4.11 31.76 -10.13
N ALA A 54 -5.39 31.99 -10.46
CA ALA A 54 -6.16 31.14 -11.37
C ALA A 54 -5.44 30.88 -12.70
N ALA A 55 -4.81 31.91 -13.29
CA ALA A 55 -4.06 31.77 -14.54
C ALA A 55 -2.83 30.87 -14.42
N GLU A 56 -2.14 30.87 -13.28
CA GLU A 56 -1.00 30.01 -12.98
C GLU A 56 -1.46 28.56 -12.74
N LEU A 57 -2.69 28.40 -12.20
CA LEU A 57 -3.35 27.11 -12.03
C LEU A 57 -4.02 26.60 -13.34
N GLY A 58 -3.78 27.27 -14.48
CA GLY A 58 -4.27 26.84 -15.79
C GLY A 58 -5.75 27.09 -16.06
N VAL A 59 -6.43 27.90 -15.22
CA VAL A 59 -7.86 28.17 -15.29
C VAL A 59 -8.15 29.67 -15.35
N SER A 60 -9.37 30.06 -15.71
CA SER A 60 -9.80 31.46 -15.65
C SER A 60 -10.44 31.81 -14.31
N SER A 61 -10.53 33.11 -13.98
CA SER A 61 -11.24 33.58 -12.78
C SER A 61 -12.73 33.21 -12.77
N ALA A 62 -13.33 32.99 -13.94
CA ALA A 62 -14.71 32.52 -14.06
C ALA A 62 -14.84 31.02 -13.67
N ASP A 63 -13.83 30.22 -13.99
CA ASP A 63 -13.81 28.78 -13.67
C ASP A 63 -13.70 28.53 -12.15
N VAL A 64 -13.08 29.44 -11.39
CA VAL A 64 -12.92 29.36 -9.93
C VAL A 64 -13.89 30.24 -9.16
N ALA A 65 -14.96 30.71 -9.79
CA ALA A 65 -15.95 31.56 -9.15
C ALA A 65 -16.79 30.80 -8.10
N ASP A 66 -17.05 29.51 -8.33
CA ASP A 66 -17.86 28.65 -7.46
C ASP A 66 -17.00 27.46 -6.99
N LEU A 67 -16.30 27.64 -5.86
CA LEU A 67 -15.52 26.62 -5.15
C LEU A 67 -16.22 26.29 -3.84
N VAL A 68 -16.18 25.05 -3.43
CA VAL A 68 -16.72 24.57 -2.15
C VAL A 68 -15.63 23.88 -1.34
N VAL A 69 -15.60 24.15 -0.04
CA VAL A 69 -14.72 23.42 0.90
C VAL A 69 -15.34 22.05 1.14
N THR A 70 -14.59 20.99 0.87
CA THR A 70 -14.98 19.61 1.14
C THR A 70 -14.48 19.15 2.50
N SER A 71 -13.27 19.56 2.88
CA SER A 71 -12.73 19.37 4.23
C SER A 71 -11.77 20.50 4.60
N SER A 72 -11.62 20.74 5.89
CA SER A 72 -10.63 21.69 6.40
C SER A 72 -10.23 21.30 7.81
N TYR A 73 -8.98 20.92 7.98
CA TYR A 73 -8.43 20.47 9.26
C TYR A 73 -7.00 20.97 9.45
N ARG A 74 -6.49 20.89 10.68
CA ARG A 74 -5.17 21.40 11.04
C ARG A 74 -4.27 20.28 11.56
N SER A 75 -3.11 20.08 10.94
CA SER A 75 -2.05 19.21 11.45
C SER A 75 -1.51 19.72 12.80
N ALA A 76 -1.51 18.86 13.81
CA ALA A 76 -1.03 19.22 15.15
C ALA A 76 0.49 19.43 15.18
N ALA A 77 1.26 18.65 14.40
CA ALA A 77 2.71 18.72 14.35
C ALA A 77 3.23 19.99 13.66
N SER A 78 2.78 20.26 12.43
CA SER A 78 3.22 21.41 11.62
C SER A 78 2.41 22.69 11.88
N GLY A 79 1.21 22.58 12.44
CA GLY A 79 0.27 23.68 12.56
C GLY A 79 -0.29 24.20 11.23
N ILE A 80 -0.06 23.49 10.13
CA ILE A 80 -0.63 23.80 8.82
C ILE A 80 -2.11 23.46 8.82
N THR A 81 -2.93 24.36 8.25
CA THR A 81 -4.34 24.07 7.95
C THR A 81 -4.46 23.65 6.50
N HIS A 82 -4.93 22.43 6.28
CA HIS A 82 -5.23 21.85 4.96
C HIS A 82 -6.66 22.26 4.60
N VAL A 83 -6.84 22.88 3.43
CA VAL A 83 -8.14 23.30 2.92
C VAL A 83 -8.36 22.64 1.57
N ASN A 84 -9.27 21.67 1.53
CA ASN A 84 -9.62 20.91 0.34
C ASN A 84 -10.84 21.55 -0.33
N LEU A 85 -10.74 21.83 -1.62
CA LEU A 85 -11.70 22.58 -2.41
C LEU A 85 -12.09 21.79 -3.65
N ASN A 86 -13.42 21.61 -3.86
CA ASN A 86 -13.94 21.10 -5.13
C ASN A 86 -14.48 22.25 -5.98
N GLN A 87 -14.28 22.13 -7.28
CA GLN A 87 -14.78 23.08 -8.28
C GLN A 87 -16.22 22.75 -8.64
N ARG A 88 -17.07 23.76 -8.72
CA ARG A 88 -18.45 23.61 -9.18
C ARG A 88 -18.74 24.45 -10.39
N HIS A 89 -19.70 23.99 -11.16
CA HIS A 89 -20.28 24.73 -12.29
C HIS A 89 -21.81 24.60 -12.24
N ARG A 90 -22.50 25.75 -12.24
CA ARG A 90 -23.97 25.80 -12.14
C ARG A 90 -24.53 25.01 -10.94
N SER A 91 -23.86 25.12 -9.79
CA SER A 91 -24.21 24.45 -8.52
C SER A 91 -24.00 22.93 -8.49
N LEU A 92 -23.46 22.32 -9.56
CA LEU A 92 -23.04 20.93 -9.59
C LEU A 92 -21.50 20.82 -9.53
N GLU A 93 -21.04 19.78 -8.87
CA GLU A 93 -19.60 19.46 -8.79
C GLU A 93 -19.04 19.12 -10.17
N VAL A 94 -17.80 19.52 -10.41
CA VAL A 94 -17.02 19.08 -11.57
C VAL A 94 -16.12 17.93 -11.08
N PHE A 95 -16.45 16.71 -11.47
CA PHE A 95 -15.79 15.51 -11.00
C PHE A 95 -14.30 15.53 -11.35
N GLY A 96 -13.46 15.18 -10.37
CA GLY A 96 -12.00 15.20 -10.50
C GLY A 96 -11.37 16.61 -10.49
N ALA A 97 -12.16 17.68 -10.34
CA ALA A 97 -11.65 19.05 -10.26
C ALA A 97 -11.48 19.51 -8.82
N HIS A 98 -10.27 19.35 -8.30
CA HIS A 98 -9.95 19.51 -6.88
C HIS A 98 -8.70 20.39 -6.69
N ALA A 99 -8.63 21.12 -5.57
CA ALA A 99 -7.43 21.80 -5.13
C ALA A 99 -7.25 21.68 -3.62
N THR A 100 -6.07 21.29 -3.18
CA THR A 100 -5.64 21.32 -1.78
C THR A 100 -4.77 22.56 -1.58
N VAL A 101 -5.18 23.46 -0.69
CA VAL A 101 -4.42 24.69 -0.34
C VAL A 101 -3.99 24.60 1.12
N ASN A 102 -2.71 24.63 1.36
CA ASN A 102 -2.10 24.40 2.65
C ASN A 102 -1.60 25.73 3.22
N VAL A 103 -2.14 26.12 4.38
CA VAL A 103 -1.94 27.44 4.98
C VAL A 103 -1.27 27.33 6.34
N ALA A 104 -0.06 27.88 6.47
CA ALA A 104 0.64 27.98 7.75
C ALA A 104 -0.08 28.88 8.75
N SER A 105 0.24 28.75 10.04
CA SER A 105 -0.39 29.49 11.15
C SER A 105 -0.40 31.01 10.97
N GLY A 106 0.59 31.56 10.24
CA GLY A 106 0.70 33.00 9.90
C GLY A 106 -0.08 33.43 8.64
N GLY A 107 -0.90 32.57 8.05
CA GLY A 107 -1.66 32.86 6.84
C GLY A 107 -0.85 32.76 5.53
N ARG A 108 0.40 32.28 5.57
CA ARG A 108 1.21 32.01 4.38
C ARG A 108 0.76 30.69 3.73
N VAL A 109 0.53 30.69 2.42
CA VAL A 109 0.34 29.45 1.66
C VAL A 109 1.67 28.71 1.53
N VAL A 110 1.72 27.47 2.02
CA VAL A 110 2.92 26.61 2.03
C VAL A 110 3.02 25.81 0.74
N PHE A 111 1.90 25.22 0.33
CA PHE A 111 1.83 24.32 -0.81
C PHE A 111 0.43 24.35 -1.42
N VAL A 112 0.36 24.16 -2.75
CA VAL A 112 -0.91 23.97 -3.47
C VAL A 112 -0.78 22.76 -4.37
N GLY A 113 -1.70 21.81 -4.22
CA GLY A 113 -1.78 20.60 -5.03
C GLY A 113 -3.13 20.44 -5.68
N GLY A 114 -3.24 19.47 -6.59
CA GLY A 114 -4.48 19.14 -7.29
C GLY A 114 -4.58 19.72 -8.71
N SER A 115 -5.75 19.53 -9.32
CA SER A 115 -6.01 19.98 -10.67
C SER A 115 -7.41 20.57 -10.81
N LEU A 116 -7.49 21.75 -11.38
CA LEU A 116 -8.74 22.43 -11.72
C LEU A 116 -9.03 22.33 -13.21
N VAL A 117 -10.31 22.38 -13.57
CA VAL A 117 -10.76 22.29 -14.96
C VAL A 117 -11.07 23.67 -15.51
N GLY A 118 -10.41 24.05 -16.60
CA GLY A 118 -10.63 25.33 -17.28
C GLY A 118 -11.70 25.24 -18.36
N GLY A 119 -12.30 26.40 -18.69
CA GLY A 119 -13.26 26.52 -19.78
C GLY A 119 -14.60 25.87 -19.46
N LEU A 120 -15.14 26.05 -18.28
CA LEU A 120 -16.39 25.48 -17.80
C LEU A 120 -17.63 26.03 -18.53
N ALA A 121 -17.70 25.87 -19.83
CA ALA A 121 -18.87 26.24 -20.63
C ALA A 121 -19.68 24.96 -20.94
N ALA A 122 -20.86 24.85 -20.36
CA ALA A 122 -21.81 23.78 -20.68
C ALA A 122 -23.14 24.38 -21.10
N ASP A 123 -23.54 24.12 -22.35
CA ASP A 123 -24.89 24.43 -22.87
C ASP A 123 -25.89 23.29 -22.57
N ALA A 124 -25.42 22.20 -21.90
CA ALA A 124 -26.22 21.02 -21.61
C ALA A 124 -27.38 21.31 -20.65
N SER A 125 -28.46 20.55 -20.78
CA SER A 125 -29.56 20.51 -19.81
C SER A 125 -29.03 20.08 -18.42
N LEU A 126 -29.66 20.60 -17.37
CA LEU A 126 -29.48 20.09 -15.98
C LEU A 126 -30.49 18.96 -15.67
N GLU A 127 -31.38 18.64 -16.58
CA GLU A 127 -32.36 17.58 -16.46
C GLU A 127 -31.79 16.28 -17.05
N PRO A 128 -31.53 15.23 -16.26
CA PRO A 128 -31.02 13.97 -16.78
C PRO A 128 -32.13 13.25 -17.57
N ALA A 129 -31.79 12.60 -18.69
CA ALA A 129 -32.71 11.73 -19.40
C ALA A 129 -32.82 10.35 -18.74
N LEU A 130 -31.73 9.90 -18.09
CA LEU A 130 -31.67 8.69 -17.28
C LEU A 130 -31.84 9.03 -15.81
N GLY A 131 -32.69 8.31 -15.07
CA GLY A 131 -32.71 8.35 -13.61
C GLY A 131 -31.58 7.51 -13.00
N ALA A 132 -31.37 7.63 -11.67
CA ALA A 132 -30.30 6.92 -10.97
C ALA A 132 -30.31 5.39 -11.18
N THR A 133 -31.50 4.72 -11.17
CA THR A 133 -31.59 3.29 -11.45
C THR A 133 -31.14 2.93 -12.87
N GLY A 134 -31.51 3.73 -13.88
CA GLY A 134 -31.03 3.51 -15.26
C GLY A 134 -29.52 3.77 -15.43
N ALA A 135 -28.94 4.64 -14.59
CA ALA A 135 -27.49 4.84 -14.57
C ALA A 135 -26.76 3.62 -13.93
N VAL A 136 -27.34 3.00 -12.89
CA VAL A 136 -26.83 1.75 -12.31
C VAL A 136 -26.88 0.61 -13.32
N GLU A 137 -28.01 0.44 -14.07
CA GLU A 137 -28.11 -0.57 -15.13
C GLU A 137 -27.04 -0.36 -16.22
N ALA A 138 -26.82 0.90 -16.61
CA ALA A 138 -25.81 1.24 -17.62
C ALA A 138 -24.38 1.01 -17.13
N ALA A 139 -24.08 1.36 -15.88
CA ALA A 139 -22.79 1.09 -15.26
C ALA A 139 -22.50 -0.41 -15.16
N ALA A 140 -23.46 -1.20 -14.66
CA ALA A 140 -23.32 -2.65 -14.55
C ALA A 140 -22.97 -3.31 -15.89
N GLY A 141 -23.68 -2.95 -16.95
CA GLY A 141 -23.41 -3.49 -18.28
C GLY A 141 -22.06 -3.04 -18.88
N ALA A 142 -21.56 -1.85 -18.51
CA ALA A 142 -20.28 -1.33 -19.00
C ALA A 142 -19.08 -1.86 -18.19
N LEU A 143 -19.28 -2.22 -16.92
CA LEU A 143 -18.26 -2.80 -16.02
C LEU A 143 -18.23 -4.33 -16.09
N ASP A 144 -19.06 -4.96 -16.92
CA ASP A 144 -19.19 -6.44 -17.06
C ASP A 144 -19.66 -7.12 -15.77
N LEU A 145 -20.46 -6.41 -14.96
CA LEU A 145 -21.13 -6.95 -13.79
C LEU A 145 -22.39 -7.73 -14.21
N ASP A 146 -22.95 -8.51 -13.30
CA ASP A 146 -24.23 -9.22 -13.53
C ASP A 146 -25.39 -8.27 -13.84
N GLU A 147 -26.49 -8.76 -14.44
CA GLU A 147 -27.66 -7.93 -14.70
C GLU A 147 -28.39 -7.61 -13.37
N PRO A 148 -28.50 -6.32 -13.00
CA PRO A 148 -29.09 -5.98 -11.70
C PRO A 148 -30.58 -6.29 -11.61
N GLU A 149 -31.01 -6.87 -10.51
CA GLU A 149 -32.41 -7.26 -10.28
C GLU A 149 -33.10 -6.35 -9.25
N GLY A 150 -34.31 -5.94 -9.51
CA GLY A 150 -35.21 -5.28 -8.54
C GLY A 150 -34.68 -3.92 -8.05
N LEU A 151 -33.96 -3.18 -8.89
CA LEU A 151 -33.48 -1.84 -8.55
C LEU A 151 -34.63 -0.91 -8.17
N ARG A 152 -34.47 -0.20 -7.05
CA ARG A 152 -35.40 0.82 -6.60
C ARG A 152 -34.65 1.88 -5.80
N VAL A 153 -35.14 3.09 -5.87
CA VAL A 153 -34.66 4.20 -5.04
C VAL A 153 -35.08 3.92 -3.57
N LEU A 154 -34.14 3.96 -2.66
CA LEU A 154 -34.32 3.87 -1.21
C LEU A 154 -34.51 5.24 -0.61
N GLU A 155 -33.63 6.17 -0.99
CA GLU A 155 -33.60 7.55 -0.51
C GLU A 155 -33.31 8.49 -1.68
N SER A 156 -33.82 9.71 -1.64
CA SER A 156 -33.50 10.75 -2.60
C SER A 156 -33.57 12.11 -1.92
N GLU A 157 -32.47 12.84 -2.00
CA GLU A 157 -32.39 14.24 -1.60
C GLU A 157 -32.68 15.16 -2.80
N GLY A 158 -33.32 16.26 -2.54
CA GLY A 158 -33.55 17.27 -3.54
C GLY A 158 -32.29 18.05 -3.89
N GLY A 159 -32.42 19.07 -4.76
CA GLY A 159 -31.32 19.93 -5.16
C GLY A 159 -30.78 19.62 -6.53
N ALA A 160 -29.69 20.29 -6.91
CA ALA A 160 -29.13 20.14 -8.27
C ALA A 160 -28.45 18.77 -8.46
N ALA A 161 -27.81 18.25 -7.44
CA ALA A 161 -27.09 16.97 -7.48
C ALA A 161 -28.02 15.75 -7.49
N GLN A 162 -29.29 15.89 -7.12
CA GLN A 162 -30.29 14.79 -7.05
C GLN A 162 -29.71 13.55 -6.34
N GLU A 163 -29.04 13.78 -5.20
CA GLU A 163 -28.41 12.71 -4.43
C GLU A 163 -29.44 11.63 -4.10
N THR A 164 -29.12 10.38 -4.46
CA THR A 164 -30.05 9.25 -4.47
C THR A 164 -29.32 8.01 -4.01
N VAL A 165 -29.95 7.18 -3.19
CA VAL A 165 -29.46 5.85 -2.81
C VAL A 165 -30.34 4.80 -3.48
N VAL A 166 -29.73 3.88 -4.23
CA VAL A 166 -30.40 2.79 -4.96
C VAL A 166 -30.09 1.45 -4.27
N THR A 167 -31.00 0.48 -4.31
CA THR A 167 -30.71 -0.89 -3.81
C THR A 167 -29.54 -1.52 -4.56
N GLY A 168 -28.77 -2.41 -3.92
CA GLY A 168 -27.62 -3.08 -4.53
C GLY A 168 -27.94 -3.98 -5.73
N GLY A 169 -29.21 -4.39 -5.90
CA GLY A 169 -29.68 -5.11 -7.10
C GLY A 169 -29.01 -6.47 -7.35
N GLY A 170 -28.30 -7.04 -6.37
CA GLY A 170 -27.51 -8.27 -6.50
C GLY A 170 -26.13 -8.07 -7.09
N ILE A 171 -25.78 -6.86 -7.54
CA ILE A 171 -24.47 -6.51 -8.08
C ILE A 171 -23.59 -5.77 -7.07
N SER A 172 -24.17 -5.33 -5.98
CA SER A 172 -23.45 -4.60 -4.92
C SER A 172 -23.83 -5.17 -3.56
N SER A 173 -22.84 -5.37 -2.69
CA SER A 173 -22.99 -5.80 -1.28
C SER A 173 -23.69 -4.74 -0.43
N ALA A 174 -23.62 -3.46 -0.84
CA ALA A 174 -24.22 -2.30 -0.18
C ALA A 174 -25.21 -1.56 -1.09
N PRO A 175 -26.10 -0.71 -0.53
CA PRO A 175 -26.87 0.24 -1.34
C PRO A 175 -25.95 1.17 -2.13
N ILE A 176 -26.33 1.47 -3.38
CA ILE A 176 -25.54 2.24 -4.35
C ILE A 176 -25.89 3.72 -4.27
N PRO A 177 -25.00 4.61 -3.81
CA PRO A 177 -25.22 6.05 -3.88
C PRO A 177 -25.00 6.54 -5.31
N ALA A 178 -25.81 7.49 -5.71
CA ALA A 178 -25.79 8.13 -7.02
C ALA A 178 -25.98 9.63 -6.88
N ARG A 179 -25.16 10.43 -7.58
CA ARG A 179 -25.28 11.90 -7.59
C ARG A 179 -24.97 12.48 -8.96
N LEU A 180 -25.66 13.56 -9.33
CA LEU A 180 -25.35 14.30 -10.56
C LEU A 180 -24.19 15.26 -10.38
N GLY A 181 -23.35 15.33 -11.40
CA GLY A 181 -22.26 16.28 -11.54
C GLY A 181 -21.85 16.49 -12.99
N TRP A 182 -20.77 17.19 -13.18
CA TRP A 182 -20.18 17.43 -14.50
C TRP A 182 -18.94 16.56 -14.67
N GLN A 183 -18.96 15.66 -15.66
CA GLN A 183 -17.77 14.92 -16.06
C GLN A 183 -17.03 15.70 -17.16
N PRO A 184 -15.77 16.11 -16.92
CA PRO A 184 -14.93 16.68 -17.97
C PRO A 184 -14.58 15.63 -19.02
N THR A 185 -14.75 15.99 -20.29
CA THR A 185 -14.38 15.15 -21.44
C THR A 185 -13.60 15.98 -22.45
N LYS A 186 -12.99 15.35 -23.45
CA LYS A 186 -12.33 16.06 -24.57
C LYS A 186 -13.28 16.97 -25.35
N ALA A 187 -14.57 16.70 -25.29
CA ALA A 187 -15.60 17.47 -25.98
C ALA A 187 -16.21 18.60 -25.11
N GLY A 188 -15.78 18.71 -23.85
CA GLY A 188 -16.33 19.64 -22.85
C GLY A 188 -17.00 18.90 -21.69
N LEU A 189 -17.76 19.65 -20.88
CA LEU A 189 -18.47 19.08 -19.72
C LEU A 189 -19.72 18.29 -20.18
N ARG A 190 -19.93 17.11 -19.60
CA ARG A 190 -21.13 16.30 -19.76
C ARG A 190 -21.82 16.13 -18.42
N LEU A 191 -23.16 16.29 -18.38
CA LEU A 191 -23.93 15.94 -17.19
C LEU A 191 -23.87 14.42 -16.98
N ALA A 192 -23.51 13.97 -15.80
CA ALA A 192 -23.29 12.56 -15.52
C ALA A 192 -23.74 12.19 -14.12
N TRP A 193 -24.14 10.91 -13.96
CA TRP A 193 -24.30 10.26 -12.67
C TRP A 193 -22.97 9.67 -12.21
N GLN A 194 -22.51 10.03 -11.02
CA GLN A 194 -21.46 9.32 -10.32
C GLN A 194 -22.08 8.30 -9.37
N LEU A 195 -21.59 7.07 -9.44
CA LEU A 195 -22.08 5.91 -8.72
C LEU A 195 -20.92 5.26 -7.96
N THR A 196 -21.15 4.77 -6.74
CA THR A 196 -20.20 3.89 -6.08
C THR A 196 -20.84 2.52 -5.89
N ILE A 197 -20.24 1.47 -6.46
CA ILE A 197 -20.74 0.09 -6.46
C ILE A 197 -19.70 -0.76 -5.75
N ASP A 198 -20.06 -1.27 -4.57
CA ASP A 198 -19.26 -2.25 -3.83
C ASP A 198 -19.61 -3.63 -4.39
N ASP A 199 -18.78 -4.11 -5.34
CA ASP A 199 -19.07 -5.31 -6.11
C ASP A 199 -19.38 -6.50 -5.20
N SER A 200 -20.50 -7.19 -5.49
CA SER A 200 -20.95 -8.34 -4.72
C SER A 200 -20.01 -9.55 -4.79
N SER A 201 -19.01 -9.54 -5.70
CA SER A 201 -17.90 -10.50 -5.71
C SER A 201 -16.81 -10.19 -4.68
N GLY A 202 -16.87 -9.02 -4.04
CA GLY A 202 -15.83 -8.57 -3.11
C GLY A 202 -14.55 -8.04 -3.78
N ASP A 203 -14.37 -8.23 -5.08
CA ASP A 203 -13.12 -7.93 -5.78
C ASP A 203 -12.89 -6.43 -6.01
N SER A 204 -13.93 -5.59 -6.11
CA SER A 204 -13.81 -4.20 -6.55
C SER A 204 -14.78 -3.25 -5.86
N LEU A 205 -14.31 -2.04 -5.59
CA LEU A 205 -15.13 -0.90 -5.17
C LEU A 205 -15.15 0.14 -6.29
N TRP A 206 -16.15 0.06 -7.18
CA TRP A 206 -16.21 0.89 -8.36
C TRP A 206 -16.74 2.29 -8.08
N ASN A 207 -15.97 3.31 -8.47
CA ASN A 207 -16.46 4.68 -8.67
C ASN A 207 -16.69 4.89 -10.17
N ALA A 208 -17.94 4.82 -10.61
CA ALA A 208 -18.32 4.87 -12.01
C ALA A 208 -19.06 6.18 -12.34
N THR A 209 -18.74 6.79 -13.48
CA THR A 209 -19.40 7.98 -13.96
C THR A 209 -20.09 7.71 -15.31
N VAL A 210 -21.41 7.80 -15.32
CA VAL A 210 -22.27 7.48 -16.47
C VAL A 210 -22.93 8.75 -17.00
N ASP A 211 -22.88 8.95 -18.31
CA ASP A 211 -23.55 10.07 -18.97
C ASP A 211 -25.05 10.05 -18.71
N ALA A 212 -25.57 11.13 -18.16
CA ALA A 212 -26.97 11.23 -17.74
C ALA A 212 -27.99 11.32 -18.90
N GLU A 213 -27.54 11.50 -20.14
CA GLU A 213 -28.37 11.55 -21.33
C GLU A 213 -28.33 10.22 -22.09
N THR A 214 -27.16 9.62 -22.24
CA THR A 214 -26.95 8.46 -23.14
C THR A 214 -26.74 7.13 -22.45
N GLY A 215 -26.34 7.13 -21.17
CA GLY A 215 -25.92 5.92 -20.45
C GLY A 215 -24.50 5.44 -20.79
N GLU A 216 -23.70 6.24 -21.52
CA GLU A 216 -22.30 5.92 -21.82
C GLU A 216 -21.46 6.00 -20.53
N LEU A 217 -20.66 4.97 -20.25
CA LEU A 217 -19.66 5.04 -19.18
C LEU A 217 -18.57 6.03 -19.60
N LEU A 218 -18.43 7.13 -18.85
CA LEU A 218 -17.48 8.21 -19.14
C LEU A 218 -16.16 8.05 -18.41
N ALA A 219 -16.20 7.52 -17.19
CA ALA A 219 -15.05 7.21 -16.37
C ALA A 219 -15.37 6.08 -15.38
N SER A 220 -14.36 5.32 -14.98
CA SER A 220 -14.46 4.37 -13.88
C SER A 220 -13.10 4.26 -13.22
N ASP A 221 -13.10 4.25 -11.90
CA ASP A 221 -11.94 3.98 -11.06
C ASP A 221 -12.31 2.84 -10.10
N ASP A 222 -11.42 1.90 -9.92
CA ASP A 222 -11.52 0.92 -8.83
C ASP A 222 -10.82 1.50 -7.60
N TRP A 223 -11.53 1.58 -6.49
CA TRP A 223 -11.02 2.08 -5.20
C TRP A 223 -10.52 0.95 -4.29
N THR A 224 -10.40 -0.25 -4.85
CA THR A 224 -9.70 -1.37 -4.22
C THR A 224 -8.28 -1.42 -4.79
N ASP A 225 -7.30 -1.28 -3.92
CA ASP A 225 -5.90 -1.49 -4.24
C ASP A 225 -5.57 -2.99 -4.06
N HIS A 226 -4.98 -3.62 -5.09
CA HIS A 226 -4.71 -5.06 -5.11
C HIS A 226 -3.21 -5.32 -5.19
N ASP A 227 -2.69 -6.18 -4.34
CA ASP A 227 -1.30 -6.67 -4.37
C ASP A 227 -1.17 -7.89 -5.30
N ASP A 228 -1.50 -7.76 -6.59
CA ASP A 228 -1.37 -8.85 -7.54
C ASP A 228 0.10 -9.23 -7.78
N LEU A 229 0.49 -10.37 -7.23
CA LEU A 229 1.88 -10.86 -7.25
C LEU A 229 2.35 -11.41 -8.59
N GLY A 230 1.46 -11.59 -9.54
CA GLY A 230 1.80 -12.24 -10.80
C GLY A 230 2.56 -13.58 -10.58
N ASP A 231 3.20 -14.08 -11.63
CA ASP A 231 4.00 -15.32 -11.62
C ASP A 231 5.37 -15.17 -10.89
N LEU A 232 5.42 -14.64 -9.66
CA LEU A 232 6.65 -14.62 -8.87
C LEU A 232 7.02 -16.06 -8.48
N ALA A 233 8.10 -16.57 -9.07
CA ALA A 233 8.66 -17.86 -8.72
C ALA A 233 9.19 -17.84 -7.28
N THR A 234 8.38 -18.29 -6.33
CA THR A 234 8.79 -18.47 -4.94
C THR A 234 9.81 -19.60 -4.87
N THR A 235 11.04 -19.29 -4.50
CA THR A 235 12.04 -20.30 -4.17
C THR A 235 11.70 -20.82 -2.79
N LEU A 236 11.21 -22.06 -2.71
CA LEU A 236 10.87 -22.69 -1.45
C LEU A 236 12.12 -22.90 -0.59
N GLY A 237 12.33 -22.05 0.40
CA GLY A 237 13.27 -22.27 1.49
C GLY A 237 12.63 -23.15 2.57
N ARG A 238 13.42 -24.00 3.22
CA ARG A 238 13.01 -24.66 4.47
C ARG A 238 13.26 -23.69 5.60
N THR A 239 12.21 -23.22 6.27
CA THR A 239 12.35 -22.37 7.45
C THR A 239 12.83 -23.15 8.65
N ASN A 240 14.10 -22.99 9.00
CA ASN A 240 14.53 -23.16 10.39
C ASN A 240 14.34 -21.79 11.04
N LEU A 241 13.23 -21.62 11.75
CA LEU A 241 12.94 -20.39 12.50
C LEU A 241 13.97 -20.23 13.63
N THR A 242 15.06 -19.53 13.37
CA THR A 242 16.00 -19.06 14.39
C THR A 242 15.80 -17.56 14.53
N ALA A 243 14.68 -17.18 15.13
CA ALA A 243 14.35 -15.80 15.37
C ALA A 243 15.32 -15.16 16.37
N GLN A 244 15.81 -13.97 16.06
CA GLN A 244 16.51 -13.11 16.99
C GLN A 244 15.54 -12.01 17.43
N GLU A 245 15.09 -12.09 18.68
CA GLU A 245 14.20 -11.10 19.26
C GLU A 245 14.85 -9.72 19.32
N SER A 246 14.08 -8.66 19.02
CA SER A 246 14.51 -7.29 19.33
C SER A 246 14.57 -7.09 20.84
N THR A 247 15.54 -6.32 21.31
CA THR A 247 15.71 -5.99 22.72
C THR A 247 14.91 -4.76 23.15
N VAL A 248 14.45 -3.96 22.20
CA VAL A 248 13.72 -2.71 22.45
C VAL A 248 12.43 -2.69 21.63
N TYR A 249 11.31 -2.53 22.32
CA TYR A 249 9.98 -2.53 21.73
C TYR A 249 9.31 -1.17 21.91
N PRO A 250 8.61 -0.67 20.88
CA PRO A 250 7.77 0.50 20.99
C PRO A 250 6.67 0.30 22.03
N VAL A 251 6.47 1.31 22.86
CA VAL A 251 5.37 1.32 23.85
C VAL A 251 4.70 2.68 23.85
N SER A 252 3.37 2.69 23.97
CA SER A 252 2.62 3.93 24.15
C SER A 252 3.08 4.65 25.41
N PRO A 253 3.32 5.97 25.36
CA PRO A 253 3.61 6.78 26.55
C PRO A 253 2.39 6.95 27.48
N SER A 254 1.19 6.56 27.01
CA SER A 254 -0.06 6.64 27.76
C SER A 254 -0.95 5.40 27.52
N PRO A 255 -0.53 4.20 27.92
CA PRO A 255 -1.31 2.98 27.68
C PRO A 255 -2.63 3.00 28.46
N VAL A 256 -3.70 2.49 27.84
CA VAL A 256 -4.99 2.30 28.52
C VAL A 256 -4.94 0.99 29.28
N LEU A 257 -5.19 1.06 30.60
CA LEU A 257 -5.16 -0.12 31.49
C LEU A 257 -6.57 -0.76 31.53
N ASP A 258 -6.97 -1.42 30.44
CA ASP A 258 -8.27 -2.08 30.27
C ASP A 258 -8.24 -3.58 30.60
N GLY A 259 -7.04 -4.14 30.85
CA GLY A 259 -6.83 -5.54 31.18
C GLY A 259 -6.72 -6.47 29.99
N SER A 260 -6.82 -5.95 28.77
CA SER A 260 -6.70 -6.73 27.53
C SER A 260 -5.31 -7.35 27.35
N SER A 261 -5.25 -8.53 26.74
CA SER A 261 -4.00 -9.24 26.46
C SER A 261 -4.07 -10.02 25.14
N TYR A 262 -2.99 -9.95 24.34
CA TYR A 262 -2.92 -10.53 23.01
C TYR A 262 -1.58 -11.25 22.81
N ARG A 263 -1.60 -12.50 22.33
CA ARG A 263 -0.38 -13.22 21.94
C ARG A 263 -0.12 -13.04 20.44
N VAL A 264 0.82 -12.15 20.10
CA VAL A 264 1.02 -11.59 18.76
C VAL A 264 2.49 -11.34 18.43
N PHE A 265 2.79 -10.98 17.17
CA PHE A 265 4.06 -10.36 16.78
C PHE A 265 3.94 -8.86 17.06
N ARG A 266 4.77 -8.36 17.98
CA ARG A 266 4.75 -6.94 18.36
C ARG A 266 5.83 -6.17 17.63
N LEU A 267 5.60 -4.87 17.38
CA LEU A 267 6.63 -4.01 16.78
C LEU A 267 7.98 -4.14 17.50
N PRO A 268 9.11 -4.16 16.76
CA PRO A 268 9.25 -4.15 15.30
C PRO A 268 9.36 -5.55 14.67
N ASP A 269 8.90 -6.60 15.37
CA ASP A 269 8.93 -7.97 14.87
C ASP A 269 7.85 -8.14 13.81
N GLU A 270 8.25 -8.46 12.58
CA GLU A 270 7.35 -8.50 11.42
C GLU A 270 6.54 -9.80 11.36
N SER A 271 7.20 -10.93 11.69
CA SER A 271 6.62 -12.24 11.43
C SER A 271 7.34 -13.36 12.21
N PRO A 272 6.91 -14.64 12.05
CA PRO A 272 7.64 -15.79 12.60
C PRO A 272 9.13 -15.86 12.22
N ASN A 273 9.55 -15.14 11.18
CA ASN A 273 10.95 -15.08 10.77
C ASN A 273 11.83 -14.28 11.74
N ASP A 274 11.26 -13.34 12.46
CA ASP A 274 11.99 -12.40 13.32
C ASP A 274 12.00 -12.86 14.78
N ALA A 275 10.82 -13.20 15.32
CA ALA A 275 10.68 -13.49 16.74
C ALA A 275 9.53 -14.48 17.02
N PRO A 276 9.49 -15.13 18.19
CA PRO A 276 8.31 -15.81 18.67
C PRO A 276 7.22 -14.79 19.04
N ARG A 277 5.96 -15.20 18.96
CA ARG A 277 4.82 -14.41 19.44
C ARG A 277 4.92 -14.14 20.94
N MET A 278 4.67 -12.90 21.35
CA MET A 278 4.72 -12.45 22.73
C MET A 278 3.32 -12.10 23.24
N LEU A 279 3.09 -12.29 24.56
CA LEU A 279 1.87 -11.78 25.19
C LEU A 279 2.06 -10.29 25.46
N VAL A 280 1.23 -9.46 24.84
CA VAL A 280 1.20 -8.01 25.02
C VAL A 280 -0.02 -7.65 25.86
N GLU A 281 0.18 -6.89 26.92
CA GLU A 281 -0.88 -6.46 27.84
C GLU A 281 -1.13 -4.96 27.69
N ASN A 282 -2.41 -4.57 27.65
CA ASN A 282 -2.84 -3.17 27.59
C ASN A 282 -2.15 -2.35 26.49
N PRO A 283 -2.20 -2.77 25.20
CA PRO A 283 -1.45 -2.11 24.13
C PRO A 283 -2.06 -0.80 23.64
N ALA A 284 -3.34 -0.55 23.89
CA ALA A 284 -4.07 0.60 23.39
C ALA A 284 -3.43 1.94 23.80
N ASP A 285 -3.28 2.87 22.84
CA ASP A 285 -2.77 4.20 23.10
C ASP A 285 -3.87 5.15 23.58
N GLY A 286 -3.71 5.74 24.76
CA GLY A 286 -4.73 6.59 25.38
C GLY A 286 -4.99 7.93 24.69
N LEU A 287 -4.19 8.31 23.68
CA LEU A 287 -4.48 9.46 22.84
C LEU A 287 -5.41 9.03 21.68
N ALA A 288 -5.08 7.94 20.99
CA ALA A 288 -5.81 7.43 19.85
C ALA A 288 -7.07 6.65 20.26
N SER A 289 -6.93 5.76 21.23
CA SER A 289 -7.98 4.83 21.70
C SER A 289 -8.24 5.02 23.21
N PRO A 290 -8.86 6.14 23.63
CA PRO A 290 -8.85 6.61 25.03
C PRO A 290 -9.56 5.68 26.02
N PHE A 291 -10.40 4.76 25.55
CA PHE A 291 -11.14 3.80 26.39
C PHE A 291 -10.74 2.34 26.13
N GLY A 292 -9.66 2.11 25.35
CA GLY A 292 -9.23 0.78 24.90
C GLY A 292 -9.75 0.45 23.52
N TRP A 293 -9.23 -0.65 22.92
CA TRP A 293 -9.57 -0.99 21.54
C TRP A 293 -10.99 -1.52 21.37
N HIS A 294 -11.58 -2.16 22.43
CA HIS A 294 -12.90 -2.79 22.40
C HIS A 294 -14.07 -1.86 22.75
N ASP A 295 -13.77 -0.59 23.05
CA ASP A 295 -14.79 0.44 23.26
C ASP A 295 -15.35 0.94 21.93
N THR A 296 -16.64 1.22 21.86
CA THR A 296 -17.30 1.83 20.69
C THR A 296 -18.32 2.90 21.05
N ASP A 297 -18.61 3.08 22.35
CA ASP A 297 -19.60 4.06 22.81
C ASP A 297 -18.97 5.31 23.44
N GLY A 298 -17.64 5.34 23.61
CA GLY A 298 -16.90 6.44 24.21
C GLY A 298 -17.04 6.54 25.72
N LEU A 299 -17.42 5.43 26.38
CA LEU A 299 -17.51 5.33 27.85
C LEU A 299 -16.57 4.22 28.34
N PRO A 300 -16.07 4.27 29.59
CA PRO A 300 -15.18 3.23 30.07
C PRO A 300 -15.84 1.84 30.11
N GLY A 301 -15.27 0.90 29.38
CA GLY A 301 -15.70 -0.48 29.28
C GLY A 301 -15.51 -1.03 27.88
N ALA A 302 -15.70 -2.33 27.70
CA ALA A 302 -15.65 -2.96 26.39
C ALA A 302 -17.06 -3.38 25.96
N GLU A 303 -17.52 -2.96 24.78
CA GLU A 303 -18.81 -3.39 24.21
C GLU A 303 -18.67 -4.75 23.56
N PHE A 304 -17.46 -5.14 23.17
CA PHE A 304 -17.19 -6.43 22.54
C PHE A 304 -16.12 -7.20 23.29
N THR A 305 -16.32 -8.53 23.38
CA THR A 305 -15.34 -9.47 23.92
C THR A 305 -14.66 -10.30 22.83
N ILE A 306 -15.01 -10.02 21.57
CA ILE A 306 -14.41 -10.61 20.37
C ILE A 306 -13.40 -9.65 19.73
N THR A 307 -12.72 -10.05 18.68
CA THR A 307 -11.78 -9.22 17.89
C THR A 307 -12.49 -8.11 17.10
N ARG A 308 -13.24 -7.28 17.83
CA ARG A 308 -13.98 -6.12 17.34
C ARG A 308 -13.85 -4.95 18.31
N GLY A 309 -13.78 -3.75 17.78
CA GLY A 309 -13.74 -2.53 18.56
C GLY A 309 -13.94 -1.27 17.75
N ASN A 310 -13.33 -0.15 18.19
CA ASN A 310 -13.53 1.15 17.57
C ASN A 310 -12.83 1.30 16.21
N ASN A 311 -11.63 0.73 16.07
CA ASN A 311 -10.79 0.98 14.90
C ASN A 311 -10.97 -0.07 13.81
N ASN A 312 -11.24 -1.31 14.21
CA ASN A 312 -11.45 -2.41 13.28
C ASN A 312 -12.30 -3.54 13.86
N HIS A 313 -12.75 -4.42 12.96
CA HIS A 313 -13.33 -5.72 13.26
C HIS A 313 -12.55 -6.77 12.46
N ALA A 314 -11.77 -7.62 13.13
CA ALA A 314 -11.08 -8.72 12.48
C ALA A 314 -11.88 -10.02 12.63
N TYR A 315 -12.10 -10.69 11.51
CA TYR A 315 -12.91 -11.92 11.43
C TYR A 315 -12.51 -12.78 10.23
N LEU A 316 -12.85 -14.05 10.26
CA LEU A 316 -12.71 -14.93 9.11
C LEU A 316 -13.86 -14.68 8.13
N ASP A 317 -13.53 -14.56 6.84
CA ASP A 317 -14.47 -14.55 5.73
C ASP A 317 -14.05 -15.55 4.65
N GLN A 318 -14.17 -16.85 4.97
CA GLN A 318 -13.70 -17.92 4.11
C GLN A 318 -14.66 -18.23 2.95
N ASP A 319 -15.90 -17.75 3.01
CA ASP A 319 -16.94 -17.94 1.99
C ASP A 319 -17.17 -16.73 1.09
N ASP A 320 -16.35 -15.65 1.32
CA ASP A 320 -16.33 -14.46 0.46
C ASP A 320 -17.73 -13.82 0.37
N ASN A 321 -18.34 -13.61 1.54
CA ASN A 321 -19.70 -13.04 1.63
C ASN A 321 -19.74 -11.68 2.33
N GLU A 322 -18.56 -11.06 2.57
CA GLU A 322 -18.36 -9.75 3.20
C GLU A 322 -18.88 -9.68 4.65
N ALA A 323 -18.96 -10.81 5.31
CA ALA A 323 -19.47 -10.94 6.68
C ALA A 323 -18.69 -11.99 7.48
N ALA A 324 -18.67 -11.79 8.80
CA ALA A 324 -17.98 -12.74 9.67
C ALA A 324 -18.59 -14.15 9.56
N ASP A 325 -17.73 -15.13 9.31
CA ASP A 325 -18.07 -16.56 9.40
C ASP A 325 -18.67 -16.92 10.76
N PHE A 326 -19.38 -18.03 10.84
CA PHE A 326 -19.85 -18.56 12.13
C PHE A 326 -18.64 -18.86 13.02
N ASP A 327 -18.60 -18.26 14.23
CA ASP A 327 -17.44 -18.25 15.14
C ASP A 327 -16.13 -17.72 14.50
N GLY A 328 -16.26 -16.84 13.49
CA GLY A 328 -15.14 -16.26 12.76
C GLY A 328 -14.36 -15.20 13.52
N SER A 329 -14.93 -14.60 14.55
CA SER A 329 -14.26 -13.61 15.40
C SER A 329 -13.80 -14.25 16.71
N PRO A 330 -12.49 -14.37 16.98
CA PRO A 330 -11.96 -14.90 18.22
C PRO A 330 -12.52 -14.24 19.48
N GLU A 331 -12.83 -15.06 20.49
CA GLU A 331 -13.47 -14.63 21.73
C GLU A 331 -12.45 -14.59 22.90
N GLY A 332 -12.17 -13.39 23.46
CA GLY A 332 -11.30 -13.18 24.62
C GLY A 332 -12.02 -13.21 25.98
N GLY A 333 -13.34 -13.37 25.97
CA GLY A 333 -14.17 -13.35 27.16
C GLY A 333 -14.16 -12.03 27.91
N PRO A 334 -14.79 -11.95 29.10
CA PRO A 334 -14.85 -10.70 29.88
C PRO A 334 -13.49 -10.16 30.36
N ALA A 335 -12.43 -10.97 30.25
CA ALA A 335 -11.08 -10.57 30.58
C ALA A 335 -10.28 -10.03 29.39
N LEU A 336 -10.87 -10.06 28.16
CA LEU A 336 -10.22 -9.70 26.92
C LEU A 336 -8.87 -10.41 26.72
N ASP A 337 -8.83 -11.73 27.01
CA ASP A 337 -7.64 -12.56 26.95
C ASP A 337 -7.58 -13.34 25.63
N PHE A 338 -6.80 -12.85 24.68
CA PHE A 338 -6.64 -13.41 23.33
C PHE A 338 -5.31 -14.18 23.22
N ASP A 339 -5.05 -15.10 24.16
CA ASP A 339 -3.85 -15.96 24.21
C ASP A 339 -4.11 -17.32 23.55
N PHE A 340 -4.14 -17.36 22.21
CA PHE A 340 -4.37 -18.57 21.44
C PHE A 340 -3.06 -19.26 21.03
N PRO A 341 -2.95 -20.60 21.17
CA PRO A 341 -1.74 -21.34 20.80
C PRO A 341 -1.56 -21.49 19.29
N VAL A 342 -0.31 -21.66 18.84
CA VAL A 342 0.03 -21.95 17.44
C VAL A 342 0.95 -23.18 17.37
N ASP A 343 0.68 -24.07 16.42
CA ASP A 343 1.54 -25.16 16.01
C ASP A 343 1.82 -25.06 14.50
N PHE A 344 2.95 -24.48 14.14
CA PHE A 344 3.37 -24.29 12.73
C PHE A 344 3.61 -25.62 11.98
N SER A 345 3.57 -26.78 12.63
CA SER A 345 3.57 -28.06 11.93
C SER A 345 2.22 -28.39 11.31
N GLN A 346 1.15 -27.75 11.77
CA GLN A 346 -0.20 -27.88 11.26
C GLN A 346 -0.48 -26.91 10.12
N HIS A 347 -1.65 -27.03 9.51
CA HIS A 347 -2.20 -26.06 8.58
C HIS A 347 -2.67 -24.80 9.34
N SER A 348 -2.65 -23.60 8.72
CA SER A 348 -3.09 -22.34 9.35
C SER A 348 -4.50 -22.41 9.93
N GLN A 349 -5.41 -23.11 9.30
CA GLN A 349 -6.76 -23.34 9.82
C GLN A 349 -6.82 -24.00 11.22
N ALA A 350 -5.75 -24.67 11.67
CA ALA A 350 -5.69 -25.25 13.01
C ALA A 350 -5.44 -24.20 14.10
N TYR A 351 -5.02 -23.01 13.73
CA TYR A 351 -4.72 -21.90 14.65
C TYR A 351 -5.30 -20.55 14.17
N ARG A 352 -6.43 -20.60 13.47
CA ARG A 352 -7.11 -19.43 12.89
C ARG A 352 -7.46 -18.34 13.91
N GLU A 353 -7.81 -18.71 15.17
CA GLU A 353 -8.04 -17.73 16.24
C GLU A 353 -6.78 -16.89 16.53
N ALA A 354 -5.61 -17.50 16.46
CA ALA A 354 -4.34 -16.81 16.67
C ALA A 354 -3.97 -15.86 15.51
N VAL A 355 -4.25 -16.24 14.26
CA VAL A 355 -3.97 -15.39 13.09
C VAL A 355 -4.91 -14.21 13.04
N THR A 356 -6.22 -14.41 13.23
CA THR A 356 -7.21 -13.33 13.31
C THR A 356 -6.94 -12.36 14.47
N THR A 357 -6.45 -12.89 15.62
CA THR A 357 -6.01 -12.04 16.74
C THR A 357 -4.81 -11.16 16.34
N ASN A 358 -3.86 -11.70 15.56
CA ASN A 358 -2.71 -10.92 15.09
C ASN A 358 -3.14 -9.83 14.11
N LEU A 359 -4.09 -10.11 13.22
CA LEU A 359 -4.69 -9.12 12.32
C LEU A 359 -5.38 -8.00 13.10
N PHE A 360 -6.21 -8.33 14.09
CA PHE A 360 -6.85 -7.35 14.98
C PHE A 360 -5.82 -6.44 15.67
N TYR A 361 -4.78 -7.05 16.22
CA TYR A 361 -3.69 -6.34 16.89
C TYR A 361 -2.91 -5.45 15.91
N GLY A 362 -2.58 -5.94 14.71
CA GLY A 362 -1.85 -5.19 13.69
C GLY A 362 -2.59 -3.96 13.22
N CYS A 363 -3.88 -4.10 12.86
CA CYS A 363 -4.75 -2.99 12.44
C CYS A 363 -4.89 -1.91 13.54
N ASN A 364 -5.06 -2.30 14.80
CA ASN A 364 -5.12 -1.37 15.92
C ASN A 364 -3.78 -0.68 16.19
N THR A 365 -2.68 -1.42 16.06
CA THR A 365 -1.33 -0.89 16.30
C THR A 365 -0.97 0.19 15.29
N ILE A 366 -1.18 -0.05 13.98
CA ILE A 366 -0.89 0.95 12.96
C ILE A 366 -1.81 2.17 13.09
N HIS A 367 -3.10 1.97 13.41
CA HIS A 367 -4.02 3.06 13.73
C HIS A 367 -3.47 3.94 14.83
N ASP A 368 -3.14 3.37 16.00
CA ASP A 368 -2.71 4.13 17.18
C ASP A 368 -1.35 4.82 16.96
N VAL A 369 -0.42 4.18 16.22
CA VAL A 369 0.87 4.79 15.87
C VAL A 369 0.64 5.98 14.93
N LEU A 370 -0.08 5.79 13.81
CA LEU A 370 -0.25 6.85 12.81
C LEU A 370 -1.13 8.00 13.30
N TYR A 371 -2.01 7.74 14.28
CA TYR A 371 -2.73 8.82 14.98
C TYR A 371 -1.76 9.86 15.56
N ARG A 372 -0.63 9.41 16.13
CA ARG A 372 0.40 10.31 16.68
C ARG A 372 1.14 11.10 15.62
N TYR A 373 1.14 10.63 14.37
CA TYR A 373 1.64 11.35 13.20
C TYR A 373 0.55 12.12 12.46
N GLY A 374 -0.63 12.25 13.08
CA GLY A 374 -1.73 13.09 12.63
C GLY A 374 -2.65 12.46 11.60
N PHE A 375 -2.72 11.13 11.52
CA PHE A 375 -3.85 10.44 10.91
C PHE A 375 -4.94 10.30 11.95
N ASP A 376 -5.59 11.43 12.23
CA ASP A 376 -6.62 11.62 13.25
C ASP A 376 -8.03 11.70 12.63
N GLU A 377 -9.04 11.84 13.46
CA GLU A 377 -10.45 11.87 13.05
C GLU A 377 -10.73 12.96 12.00
N ALA A 378 -10.14 14.14 12.17
CA ALA A 378 -10.35 15.26 11.27
C ALA A 378 -9.64 15.09 9.91
N SER A 379 -8.63 14.26 9.84
CA SER A 379 -7.91 13.92 8.61
C SER A 379 -8.44 12.64 7.94
N GLY A 380 -9.47 12.00 8.52
CA GLY A 380 -10.17 10.86 7.93
C GLY A 380 -9.62 9.49 8.34
N ASN A 381 -9.19 9.32 9.61
CA ASN A 381 -8.85 8.00 10.14
C ASN A 381 -10.09 7.09 10.24
N PHE A 382 -9.88 5.82 10.54
CA PHE A 382 -10.92 4.80 10.53
C PHE A 382 -11.39 4.46 11.92
N GLN A 383 -12.63 4.90 12.28
CA GLN A 383 -13.21 4.68 13.60
C GLN A 383 -14.72 4.51 13.57
N ALA A 384 -15.26 3.66 14.45
CA ALA A 384 -16.69 3.56 14.69
C ALA A 384 -17.23 4.81 15.39
N ASN A 385 -16.45 5.35 16.34
CA ASN A 385 -16.79 6.51 17.15
C ASN A 385 -15.60 7.48 17.20
N ASN A 386 -15.78 8.70 16.74
CA ASN A 386 -14.74 9.73 16.69
C ASN A 386 -14.65 10.56 17.99
N TYR A 387 -15.34 10.17 19.05
CA TYR A 387 -15.29 10.85 20.36
C TYR A 387 -15.61 12.36 20.30
N GLY A 388 -16.32 12.81 19.27
CA GLY A 388 -16.64 14.21 19.02
C GLY A 388 -15.45 15.06 18.58
N ARG A 389 -14.36 14.47 18.07
CA ARG A 389 -13.14 15.17 17.63
C ARG A 389 -13.17 15.61 16.16
N GLY A 390 -14.26 15.34 15.46
CA GLY A 390 -14.45 15.68 14.04
C GLY A 390 -14.39 14.45 13.14
N GLY A 391 -14.30 14.66 11.81
CA GLY A 391 -14.33 13.56 10.84
C GLY A 391 -15.67 12.84 10.76
N GLN A 392 -15.72 11.77 9.99
CA GLN A 392 -16.89 10.91 9.80
C GLN A 392 -16.79 9.70 10.74
N GLU A 393 -17.87 9.39 11.47
CA GLU A 393 -17.98 8.20 12.32
C GLU A 393 -18.55 7.01 11.53
N GLY A 394 -18.25 5.79 11.99
CA GLY A 394 -18.84 4.56 11.49
C GLY A 394 -18.04 3.88 10.36
N ASP A 395 -16.82 4.29 10.13
CA ASP A 395 -15.95 3.81 9.05
C ASP A 395 -14.73 2.99 9.55
N TYR A 396 -14.91 2.22 10.65
CA TYR A 396 -13.90 1.28 11.12
C TYR A 396 -13.53 0.26 10.04
N VAL A 397 -12.29 -0.24 10.05
CA VAL A 397 -11.82 -1.19 9.03
C VAL A 397 -12.42 -2.58 9.27
N ARG A 398 -13.01 -3.19 8.25
CA ARG A 398 -13.30 -4.63 8.20
C ARG A 398 -12.00 -5.34 7.80
N CYS A 399 -11.42 -6.11 8.73
CA CYS A 399 -10.19 -6.85 8.52
C CYS A 399 -10.55 -8.34 8.35
N GLU A 400 -10.60 -8.82 7.11
CA GLU A 400 -11.09 -10.14 6.72
C GLU A 400 -9.93 -11.13 6.64
N ALA A 401 -9.86 -12.03 7.62
CA ALA A 401 -8.80 -13.01 7.76
C ALA A 401 -9.07 -14.25 6.90
N ALA A 402 -8.05 -14.79 6.25
CA ALA A 402 -8.11 -15.98 5.40
C ALA A 402 -9.25 -15.93 4.37
N ASP A 403 -9.47 -14.74 3.82
CA ASP A 403 -10.57 -14.40 2.95
C ASP A 403 -10.70 -15.36 1.75
N GLY A 404 -11.97 -15.57 1.34
CA GLY A 404 -12.38 -16.56 0.36
C GLY A 404 -12.10 -16.18 -1.08
N SER A 405 -12.02 -14.90 -1.41
CA SER A 405 -11.90 -14.39 -2.77
C SER A 405 -10.55 -14.69 -3.42
N GLY A 406 -9.47 -14.91 -2.62
CA GLY A 406 -8.15 -15.07 -3.21
C GLY A 406 -7.15 -15.96 -2.47
N THR A 407 -5.93 -16.00 -3.01
CA THR A 407 -4.73 -16.60 -2.42
C THR A 407 -3.49 -15.89 -2.93
N ASN A 408 -2.37 -15.93 -2.18
CA ASN A 408 -1.10 -15.31 -2.54
C ASN A 408 -1.23 -13.81 -2.82
N ASN A 409 -2.09 -13.12 -2.11
CA ASN A 409 -2.41 -11.73 -2.30
C ASN A 409 -2.96 -11.12 -1.01
N ALA A 410 -3.25 -9.82 -1.03
CA ALA A 410 -4.08 -9.07 -0.10
C ALA A 410 -4.66 -7.87 -0.85
N ASN A 411 -5.60 -7.14 -0.27
CA ASN A 411 -6.09 -5.88 -0.83
C ASN A 411 -6.70 -4.97 0.23
N PHE A 412 -6.86 -3.70 -0.11
CA PHE A 412 -7.55 -2.71 0.71
C PHE A 412 -8.50 -1.84 -0.12
N SER A 413 -9.77 -1.80 0.27
CA SER A 413 -10.78 -0.91 -0.30
C SER A 413 -10.95 0.34 0.55
N THR A 414 -10.81 1.52 -0.08
CA THR A 414 -10.90 2.81 0.61
C THR A 414 -12.06 3.65 0.07
N PRO A 415 -13.27 3.56 0.64
CA PRO A 415 -14.36 4.49 0.29
C PRO A 415 -14.02 5.90 0.76
N SER A 416 -14.39 6.93 -0.02
CA SER A 416 -14.29 8.31 0.44
C SER A 416 -15.31 8.60 1.52
N GLU A 417 -14.99 9.53 2.44
CA GLU A 417 -15.98 9.98 3.42
C GLU A 417 -17.15 10.65 2.74
N PRO A 418 -18.39 10.37 3.20
CA PRO A 418 -19.56 11.01 2.68
C PRO A 418 -19.59 12.48 3.11
N THR A 419 -19.81 13.36 2.14
CA THR A 419 -19.93 14.78 2.40
C THR A 419 -21.32 15.20 2.88
N SER A 420 -22.36 14.35 2.70
CA SER A 420 -23.72 14.74 3.11
C SER A 420 -24.75 13.63 3.27
N SER A 421 -24.66 12.45 2.70
CA SER A 421 -25.66 11.39 2.95
C SER A 421 -25.25 10.04 2.37
N GLY A 422 -25.32 9.02 3.20
CA GLY A 422 -25.28 7.64 2.75
C GLY A 422 -23.93 7.17 2.22
N GLY A 423 -22.89 7.35 3.02
CA GLY A 423 -21.56 6.82 2.71
C GLY A 423 -21.59 5.35 2.35
N VAL A 424 -20.83 5.00 1.34
CA VAL A 424 -20.72 3.65 0.83
C VAL A 424 -19.72 2.92 1.69
N GLY A 425 -20.21 1.97 2.43
CA GLY A 425 -19.41 0.96 3.06
C GLY A 425 -18.41 1.42 4.10
N THR A 426 -17.94 0.49 4.88
CA THR A 426 -16.76 0.64 5.74
C THR A 426 -15.51 0.24 4.95
N PRO A 427 -14.34 0.85 5.20
CA PRO A 427 -13.08 0.38 4.64
C PRO A 427 -12.87 -1.11 4.89
N ARG A 428 -12.24 -1.81 3.95
CA ARG A 428 -12.06 -3.25 4.01
C ARG A 428 -10.65 -3.65 3.66
N MET A 429 -10.08 -4.56 4.45
CA MET A 429 -8.81 -5.22 4.21
C MET A 429 -9.07 -6.72 4.06
N GLN A 430 -8.76 -7.31 2.93
CA GLN A 430 -8.85 -8.75 2.71
C GLN A 430 -7.46 -9.37 2.77
N MET A 431 -7.29 -10.34 3.67
CA MET A 431 -6.03 -11.03 3.92
C MET A 431 -6.14 -12.49 3.50
N TYR A 432 -5.22 -12.95 2.66
CA TYR A 432 -5.32 -14.27 2.05
C TYR A 432 -4.36 -15.30 2.62
N LEU A 433 -4.69 -16.56 2.33
CA LEU A 433 -3.79 -17.68 2.54
C LEU A 433 -2.75 -17.77 1.40
N TRP A 434 -1.52 -18.13 1.77
CA TRP A 434 -0.37 -18.21 0.86
C TRP A 434 0.12 -19.65 0.70
N PRO A 435 -0.43 -20.42 -0.26
CA PRO A 435 0.05 -21.76 -0.58
C PRO A 435 1.38 -21.77 -1.36
N GLY A 436 1.84 -20.60 -1.85
CA GLY A 436 2.97 -20.52 -2.76
C GLY A 436 2.65 -21.15 -4.13
N ASN A 437 3.68 -21.51 -4.90
CA ASN A 437 3.50 -22.09 -6.23
C ASN A 437 3.39 -23.62 -6.24
N GLN A 438 3.16 -24.27 -5.09
CA GLN A 438 2.86 -25.70 -4.99
C GLN A 438 1.35 -25.96 -4.81
N PHE A 439 0.56 -25.29 -5.60
CA PHE A 439 -0.89 -25.46 -5.60
C PHE A 439 -1.25 -26.93 -5.86
N GLY A 440 -2.20 -27.47 -5.09
CA GLY A 440 -2.66 -28.85 -5.23
C GLY A 440 -1.77 -29.91 -4.57
N ARG A 441 -0.74 -29.53 -3.77
CA ARG A 441 0.14 -30.49 -3.09
C ARG A 441 0.24 -30.31 -1.57
N GLN A 442 -0.62 -29.53 -0.98
CA GLN A 442 -0.62 -29.24 0.47
C GLN A 442 -0.97 -30.49 1.28
N ASN A 443 -1.82 -31.34 0.72
CA ASN A 443 -2.24 -32.60 1.29
C ASN A 443 -1.92 -33.77 0.36
N GLN A 444 -2.04 -34.98 0.88
CA GLN A 444 -1.92 -36.20 0.13
C GLN A 444 -3.05 -37.19 0.45
N VAL A 445 -3.53 -37.86 -0.59
CA VAL A 445 -4.28 -39.11 -0.48
C VAL A 445 -3.33 -40.26 -0.81
N VAL A 446 -2.96 -41.04 0.17
CA VAL A 446 -2.12 -42.23 -0.01
C VAL A 446 -3.05 -43.42 -0.12
N VAL A 447 -2.93 -44.22 -1.19
CA VAL A 447 -3.74 -45.42 -1.43
C VAL A 447 -2.81 -46.64 -1.40
N ASP A 448 -3.12 -47.54 -0.47
CA ASP A 448 -2.27 -48.71 -0.22
C ASP A 448 -2.14 -49.61 -1.51
N GLY A 449 -0.92 -49.79 -1.97
CA GLY A 449 -0.63 -50.57 -3.16
C GLY A 449 -0.84 -49.86 -4.50
N LEU A 450 -1.31 -48.59 -4.49
CA LEU A 450 -1.49 -47.79 -5.69
C LEU A 450 -0.49 -46.61 -5.76
N GLY A 451 -0.41 -45.79 -4.71
CA GLY A 451 0.52 -44.65 -4.72
C GLY A 451 0.07 -43.49 -3.82
N GLU A 452 0.76 -42.36 -4.03
CA GLU A 452 0.51 -41.10 -3.32
C GLU A 452 0.01 -40.07 -4.34
N PHE A 453 -1.09 -39.39 -4.02
CA PHE A 453 -1.77 -38.42 -4.88
C PHE A 453 -1.80 -37.06 -4.20
N GLY A 454 -1.38 -36.00 -4.90
CA GLY A 454 -1.45 -34.65 -4.42
C GLY A 454 -2.90 -34.18 -4.26
N ALA A 455 -3.17 -33.40 -3.20
CA ALA A 455 -4.52 -32.93 -2.93
C ALA A 455 -4.51 -31.48 -2.41
N THR A 456 -5.54 -30.73 -2.78
CA THR A 456 -5.86 -29.41 -2.20
C THR A 456 -6.54 -29.56 -0.84
N TRP A 457 -6.89 -28.45 -0.23
CA TRP A 457 -7.63 -28.44 1.05
C TRP A 457 -9.05 -27.89 0.89
N ALA A 458 -9.83 -27.99 1.96
CA ALA A 458 -11.11 -27.27 2.10
C ALA A 458 -10.96 -26.12 3.09
N ARG A 459 -11.62 -24.99 2.84
CA ARG A 459 -11.70 -23.86 3.77
C ARG A 459 -12.53 -24.17 5.00
N PHE A 460 -13.31 -25.25 4.97
CA PHE A 460 -14.18 -25.76 6.04
C PHE A 460 -13.61 -27.03 6.67
N GLY A 461 -14.07 -27.31 7.90
CA GLY A 461 -13.67 -28.51 8.66
C GLY A 461 -12.23 -28.41 9.21
N PRO A 462 -11.80 -29.43 9.97
CA PRO A 462 -10.42 -29.49 10.44
C PRO A 462 -9.46 -29.81 9.30
N PRO A 463 -8.24 -29.25 9.29
CA PRO A 463 -7.24 -29.59 8.29
C PRO A 463 -6.73 -31.03 8.46
N ALA A 464 -6.23 -31.62 7.35
CA ALA A 464 -5.52 -32.90 7.42
C ALA A 464 -4.22 -32.74 8.22
N THR A 465 -3.99 -33.63 9.17
CA THR A 465 -2.79 -33.59 10.05
C THR A 465 -1.58 -34.28 9.41
N PRO A 466 -0.35 -34.00 9.85
CA PRO A 466 0.85 -34.72 9.38
C PRO A 466 0.79 -36.24 9.60
N ALA A 467 0.21 -36.70 10.71
CA ALA A 467 0.02 -38.13 11.00
C ALA A 467 -1.06 -38.75 10.10
N GLY A 468 -2.04 -37.97 9.71
CA GLY A 468 -3.15 -38.38 8.86
C GLY A 468 -4.07 -39.44 9.48
N LEU A 469 -4.88 -40.02 8.62
CA LEU A 469 -5.90 -41.04 8.92
C LEU A 469 -5.52 -42.36 8.23
N SER A 470 -4.43 -42.99 8.63
CA SER A 470 -3.91 -44.21 8.00
C SER A 470 -4.79 -45.43 8.18
N GLY A 471 -4.79 -46.34 7.20
CA GLY A 471 -5.50 -47.61 7.26
C GLY A 471 -7.03 -47.49 7.19
N ARG A 472 -7.55 -46.39 6.69
CA ARG A 472 -8.98 -46.18 6.46
C ARG A 472 -9.46 -46.87 5.20
N THR A 473 -10.63 -47.50 5.25
CA THR A 473 -11.27 -48.05 4.04
C THR A 473 -11.77 -46.91 3.16
N LEU A 474 -11.34 -46.85 1.91
CA LEU A 474 -11.86 -45.92 0.93
C LEU A 474 -13.20 -46.40 0.36
N VAL A 475 -14.22 -45.57 0.34
CA VAL A 475 -15.55 -45.91 -0.14
C VAL A 475 -16.07 -44.84 -1.10
N TYR A 476 -16.29 -45.25 -2.35
CA TYR A 476 -16.86 -44.38 -3.38
C TYR A 476 -18.39 -44.30 -3.24
N ALA A 477 -18.92 -43.04 -3.27
CA ALA A 477 -20.33 -42.76 -3.01
C ALA A 477 -21.03 -41.99 -4.14
N GLY A 478 -20.44 -41.96 -5.36
CA GLY A 478 -20.98 -41.12 -6.43
C GLY A 478 -20.93 -39.63 -6.04
N LEU A 479 -22.01 -38.90 -6.19
CA LEU A 479 -22.04 -37.45 -5.87
C LEU A 479 -21.91 -37.15 -4.38
N GLY A 480 -22.30 -38.05 -3.48
CA GLY A 480 -22.19 -37.91 -2.04
C GLY A 480 -22.98 -36.74 -1.43
N CYS A 481 -24.06 -36.33 -2.04
CA CYS A 481 -24.82 -35.14 -1.65
C CYS A 481 -25.66 -35.31 -0.36
N VAL A 482 -26.05 -36.55 -0.02
CA VAL A 482 -26.84 -36.87 1.15
C VAL A 482 -26.30 -38.11 1.85
N ALA A 483 -26.53 -38.25 3.15
CA ALA A 483 -26.04 -39.40 3.92
C ALA A 483 -26.52 -40.77 3.36
N ALA A 484 -27.60 -40.80 2.62
CA ALA A 484 -28.13 -42.01 1.97
C ALA A 484 -27.31 -42.47 0.74
N ASP A 485 -26.45 -41.63 0.20
CA ASP A 485 -25.54 -41.99 -0.90
C ASP A 485 -24.38 -42.87 -0.41
N TYR A 486 -24.17 -42.92 0.91
CA TYR A 486 -23.12 -43.68 1.54
C TYR A 486 -23.57 -45.06 2.01
N PRO A 487 -22.68 -46.04 2.20
CA PRO A 487 -23.06 -47.40 2.55
C PRO A 487 -23.72 -47.49 3.96
N SER A 488 -24.72 -48.33 4.06
CA SER A 488 -25.37 -48.67 5.35
C SER A 488 -25.54 -50.19 5.45
N PRO A 489 -24.84 -50.89 6.40
CA PRO A 489 -23.93 -50.36 7.38
C PRO A 489 -22.60 -49.86 6.76
N ALA A 490 -22.06 -48.72 7.30
CA ALA A 490 -20.75 -48.21 6.92
C ALA A 490 -19.62 -49.03 7.56
N PRO A 491 -18.40 -49.01 7.00
CA PRO A 491 -17.20 -49.55 7.67
C PRO A 491 -16.94 -48.84 8.99
N ALA A 492 -16.24 -49.50 9.92
CA ALA A 492 -15.97 -48.98 11.24
C ALA A 492 -15.03 -47.73 11.24
N SER A 493 -14.18 -47.63 10.20
CA SER A 493 -13.24 -46.53 9.98
C SER A 493 -13.00 -46.37 8.50
N TRP A 494 -13.40 -45.24 7.92
CA TRP A 494 -13.41 -45.11 6.49
C TRP A 494 -13.33 -43.66 6.01
N VAL A 495 -12.90 -43.49 4.76
CA VAL A 495 -12.87 -42.22 4.06
C VAL A 495 -13.86 -42.25 2.92
N ALA A 496 -14.70 -41.25 2.84
CA ALA A 496 -15.61 -41.03 1.72
C ALA A 496 -14.84 -40.55 0.49
N VAL A 497 -15.17 -41.10 -0.68
CA VAL A 497 -14.69 -40.63 -2.00
C VAL A 497 -15.94 -40.25 -2.80
N ALA A 498 -16.03 -39.00 -3.23
CA ALA A 498 -17.19 -38.47 -3.94
C ALA A 498 -16.78 -37.72 -5.21
N ASP A 499 -17.62 -37.71 -6.23
CA ASP A 499 -17.38 -36.89 -7.43
C ASP A 499 -17.56 -35.42 -7.16
N GLY A 500 -16.68 -34.60 -7.72
CA GLY A 500 -16.67 -33.13 -7.67
C GLY A 500 -17.46 -32.48 -8.80
N GLY A 501 -17.19 -31.23 -9.02
CA GLY A 501 -17.77 -30.39 -10.06
C GLY A 501 -18.96 -29.55 -9.60
N THR A 502 -19.21 -28.47 -10.33
CA THR A 502 -20.29 -27.48 -10.10
C THR A 502 -21.29 -27.56 -11.24
N GLY A 503 -22.58 -27.76 -10.94
CA GLY A 503 -23.67 -27.76 -11.94
C GLY A 503 -25.02 -27.91 -11.31
N ALA A 504 -26.07 -27.57 -12.02
CA ALA A 504 -27.46 -27.51 -11.52
C ALA A 504 -28.01 -28.82 -10.92
N LEU A 505 -27.27 -29.94 -11.02
CA LEU A 505 -27.62 -31.24 -10.45
C LEU A 505 -26.61 -31.69 -9.36
N GLN A 506 -25.64 -30.83 -8.99
CA GLN A 506 -24.63 -31.19 -8.02
C GLN A 506 -24.78 -30.36 -6.75
N CYS A 507 -24.38 -30.93 -5.61
CA CYS A 507 -24.45 -30.24 -4.33
C CYS A 507 -23.12 -29.52 -4.02
N PRO A 508 -23.13 -28.47 -3.20
CA PRO A 508 -21.93 -27.80 -2.71
C PRO A 508 -20.93 -28.75 -2.01
N TYR A 509 -19.65 -28.43 -2.04
CA TYR A 509 -18.61 -29.21 -1.35
C TYR A 509 -18.89 -29.36 0.15
N LEU A 510 -19.27 -28.27 0.81
CA LEU A 510 -19.62 -28.27 2.23
C LEU A 510 -20.78 -29.23 2.54
N GLN A 511 -21.80 -29.30 1.69
CA GLN A 511 -22.91 -30.24 1.83
C GLN A 511 -22.45 -31.69 1.75
N ARG A 512 -21.52 -32.03 0.81
CA ARG A 512 -20.93 -33.36 0.71
C ARG A 512 -20.17 -33.74 1.98
N ALA A 513 -19.42 -32.81 2.56
CA ALA A 513 -18.69 -33.03 3.81
C ALA A 513 -19.61 -33.31 4.98
N HIS A 514 -20.67 -32.54 5.16
CA HIS A 514 -21.70 -32.82 6.16
C HIS A 514 -22.42 -34.16 5.93
N ALA A 515 -22.69 -34.51 4.69
CA ALA A 515 -23.31 -35.78 4.35
C ALA A 515 -22.40 -36.97 4.66
N ALA A 516 -21.10 -36.87 4.38
CA ALA A 516 -20.08 -37.86 4.69
C ALA A 516 -19.91 -38.03 6.20
N GLU A 517 -19.82 -36.92 6.95
CA GLU A 517 -19.79 -36.93 8.42
C GLU A 517 -21.04 -37.58 9.02
N ALA A 518 -22.21 -37.19 8.56
CA ALA A 518 -23.48 -37.77 9.03
C ALA A 518 -23.58 -39.29 8.74
N ALA A 519 -22.90 -39.79 7.71
CA ALA A 519 -22.76 -41.20 7.40
C ALA A 519 -21.64 -41.89 8.19
N GLY A 520 -20.88 -41.16 8.99
CA GLY A 520 -19.81 -41.66 9.86
C GLY A 520 -18.45 -41.84 9.16
N ALA A 521 -18.16 -41.10 8.12
CA ALA A 521 -16.83 -41.03 7.52
C ALA A 521 -15.84 -40.30 8.43
N ASP A 522 -14.57 -40.70 8.40
CA ASP A 522 -13.48 -40.04 9.12
C ASP A 522 -12.87 -38.88 8.30
N ALA A 523 -13.06 -38.85 6.97
CA ALA A 523 -12.64 -37.79 6.04
C ALA A 523 -13.43 -37.86 4.73
N LEU A 524 -13.36 -36.79 3.93
CA LEU A 524 -13.87 -36.72 2.57
C LEU A 524 -12.74 -36.46 1.57
N VAL A 525 -12.72 -37.22 0.47
CA VAL A 525 -11.92 -36.97 -0.73
C VAL A 525 -12.89 -36.64 -1.87
N VAL A 526 -12.76 -35.47 -2.46
CA VAL A 526 -13.52 -35.09 -3.66
C VAL A 526 -12.66 -35.28 -4.88
N VAL A 527 -13.21 -35.95 -5.90
CA VAL A 527 -12.56 -36.13 -7.23
C VAL A 527 -13.07 -35.05 -8.15
N ASP A 528 -12.22 -34.14 -8.56
CA ASP A 528 -12.62 -33.03 -9.42
C ASP A 528 -12.86 -33.45 -10.88
N THR A 529 -13.34 -32.56 -11.69
CA THR A 529 -13.62 -32.74 -13.12
C THR A 529 -12.50 -32.27 -14.03
N ASP A 530 -11.39 -31.80 -13.46
CA ASP A 530 -10.13 -31.53 -14.14
C ASP A 530 -8.92 -31.84 -13.22
N ASP A 531 -7.69 -31.75 -13.78
CA ASP A 531 -6.47 -32.10 -13.05
C ASP A 531 -5.94 -30.99 -12.13
N ASN A 532 -6.63 -29.86 -12.07
CA ASN A 532 -6.34 -28.76 -11.13
C ASN A 532 -7.47 -28.64 -10.11
N PRO A 533 -7.51 -29.48 -9.07
CA PRO A 533 -8.59 -29.49 -8.12
C PRO A 533 -8.66 -28.14 -7.39
N PRO A 534 -9.89 -27.59 -7.17
CA PRO A 534 -10.07 -26.31 -6.53
C PRO A 534 -9.77 -26.38 -5.03
N ILE A 535 -9.55 -25.23 -4.42
CA ILE A 535 -9.76 -25.05 -2.98
C ILE A 535 -11.27 -25.11 -2.74
N MET A 536 -11.71 -26.07 -1.91
CA MET A 536 -13.13 -26.27 -1.71
C MET A 536 -13.69 -25.22 -0.72
N GLY A 537 -14.55 -24.35 -1.20
CA GLY A 537 -15.32 -23.36 -0.43
C GLY A 537 -16.70 -23.85 0.00
N GLY A 538 -17.45 -22.98 0.65
CA GLY A 538 -18.85 -23.21 1.06
C GLY A 538 -19.34 -22.03 1.91
N SER A 539 -20.63 -21.91 2.15
CA SER A 539 -21.19 -20.86 3.01
C SER A 539 -21.05 -21.22 4.49
N PHE A 540 -20.43 -20.34 5.28
CA PHE A 540 -20.08 -20.58 6.70
C PHE A 540 -21.09 -19.95 7.68
N VAL A 541 -22.35 -19.92 7.30
CA VAL A 541 -23.47 -19.44 8.16
C VAL A 541 -23.82 -20.41 9.30
N ALA A 542 -23.19 -21.59 9.35
CA ALA A 542 -23.37 -22.61 10.38
C ALA A 542 -22.06 -23.34 10.68
N ALA A 543 -22.03 -24.12 11.77
CA ALA A 543 -20.85 -24.88 12.16
C ALA A 543 -20.30 -25.74 11.00
N SER A 544 -19.01 -25.70 10.80
CA SER A 544 -18.29 -26.54 9.83
C SER A 544 -18.35 -28.03 10.20
N PRO A 545 -18.23 -28.97 9.21
CA PRO A 545 -18.12 -30.39 9.51
C PRO A 545 -16.88 -30.70 10.33
N GLY A 546 -16.95 -31.72 11.20
CA GLY A 546 -15.84 -32.14 12.07
C GLY A 546 -14.82 -33.10 11.42
N ILE A 547 -14.86 -33.26 10.07
CA ILE A 547 -13.98 -34.17 9.33
C ILE A 547 -13.12 -33.41 8.31
N PRO A 548 -11.84 -33.78 8.13
CA PRO A 548 -10.99 -33.18 7.10
C PRO A 548 -11.50 -33.53 5.70
N SER A 549 -11.45 -32.56 4.80
CA SER A 549 -11.85 -32.70 3.40
C SER A 549 -10.73 -32.25 2.47
N VAL A 550 -10.48 -33.01 1.40
CA VAL A 550 -9.44 -32.73 0.40
C VAL A 550 -9.97 -33.00 -1.00
N ALA A 551 -9.43 -32.31 -2.01
CA ALA A 551 -9.77 -32.59 -3.41
C ALA A 551 -8.54 -33.06 -4.19
N VAL A 552 -8.75 -34.03 -5.10
CA VAL A 552 -7.75 -34.57 -6.04
C VAL A 552 -8.19 -34.31 -7.49
N GLY A 553 -7.25 -34.22 -8.41
CA GLY A 553 -7.55 -34.04 -9.84
C GLY A 553 -8.28 -35.24 -10.46
N GLU A 554 -8.80 -35.05 -11.68
CA GLU A 554 -9.61 -36.03 -12.39
C GLU A 554 -8.85 -37.36 -12.60
N ASP A 555 -7.66 -37.33 -13.20
CA ASP A 555 -6.87 -38.50 -13.49
C ASP A 555 -6.50 -39.29 -12.22
N ASP A 556 -6.05 -38.62 -11.18
CA ASP A 556 -5.72 -39.20 -9.86
C ASP A 556 -6.96 -39.78 -9.19
N GLY A 557 -8.06 -39.09 -9.25
CA GLY A 557 -9.35 -39.48 -8.68
C GLY A 557 -9.92 -40.74 -9.40
N GLU A 558 -9.87 -40.78 -10.71
CA GLU A 558 -10.28 -41.94 -11.48
C GLU A 558 -9.41 -43.18 -11.17
N ALA A 559 -8.11 -43.02 -10.97
CA ALA A 559 -7.24 -44.10 -10.52
C ALA A 559 -7.63 -44.63 -9.13
N ILE A 560 -7.98 -43.72 -8.19
CA ILE A 560 -8.48 -44.09 -6.86
C ILE A 560 -9.82 -44.85 -6.97
N LYS A 561 -10.77 -44.31 -7.75
CA LYS A 561 -12.10 -44.96 -7.99
C LYS A 561 -11.94 -46.35 -8.63
N ALA A 562 -11.02 -46.50 -9.59
CA ALA A 562 -10.75 -47.77 -10.20
C ALA A 562 -10.18 -48.81 -9.20
N ALA A 563 -9.31 -48.39 -8.29
CA ALA A 563 -8.80 -49.23 -7.22
C ALA A 563 -9.91 -49.70 -6.26
N ILE A 564 -10.79 -48.80 -5.87
CA ILE A 564 -11.96 -49.10 -5.03
C ILE A 564 -12.89 -50.12 -5.74
N ALA A 565 -13.14 -49.93 -7.03
CA ALA A 565 -13.97 -50.84 -7.83
C ALA A 565 -13.34 -52.25 -8.01
N ALA A 566 -12.00 -52.36 -8.00
CA ALA A 566 -11.28 -53.61 -8.11
C ALA A 566 -11.32 -54.47 -6.80
N GLY A 567 -11.60 -53.85 -5.63
CA GLY A 567 -11.71 -54.58 -4.36
C GLY A 567 -11.52 -53.66 -3.13
N PRO A 568 -11.53 -54.23 -1.94
CA PRO A 568 -11.33 -53.49 -0.71
C PRO A 568 -10.00 -52.70 -0.73
N THR A 569 -10.08 -51.39 -0.65
CA THR A 569 -8.91 -50.48 -0.75
C THR A 569 -8.79 -49.67 0.52
N THR A 570 -7.60 -49.60 1.07
CA THR A 570 -7.29 -48.78 2.23
C THR A 570 -6.34 -47.63 1.89
N GLY A 571 -6.33 -46.59 2.70
CA GLY A 571 -5.46 -45.45 2.47
C GLY A 571 -5.33 -44.52 3.67
N ASN A 572 -4.74 -43.34 3.40
CA ASN A 572 -4.48 -42.27 4.37
C ASN A 572 -4.75 -40.90 3.74
N VAL A 573 -5.46 -40.06 4.42
CA VAL A 573 -5.58 -38.63 4.10
C VAL A 573 -4.69 -37.89 5.10
N ARG A 574 -3.67 -37.15 4.60
CA ARG A 574 -2.68 -36.48 5.47
C ARG A 574 -2.19 -35.16 4.87
N LYS A 575 -1.61 -34.28 5.71
CA LYS A 575 -0.78 -33.18 5.24
C LYS A 575 0.43 -33.74 4.47
N HIS A 576 0.79 -33.13 3.35
CA HIS A 576 1.96 -33.55 2.57
C HIS A 576 3.24 -33.37 3.41
N PRO A 577 4.08 -34.42 3.60
CA PRO A 577 5.20 -34.34 4.52
C PRO A 577 6.30 -33.35 4.12
N ASP A 578 6.47 -33.15 2.81
CA ASP A 578 7.51 -32.29 2.25
C ASP A 578 6.99 -30.89 1.85
N HIS A 579 5.68 -30.62 1.96
CA HIS A 579 5.13 -29.31 1.70
C HIS A 579 5.37 -28.41 2.91
N PRO A 580 5.94 -27.19 2.74
CA PRO A 580 6.26 -26.28 3.84
C PRO A 580 5.02 -25.81 4.63
N GLY A 581 3.83 -26.11 4.12
CA GLY A 581 2.56 -25.67 4.67
C GLY A 581 2.02 -24.46 3.91
N ILE A 582 0.80 -24.07 4.23
CA ILE A 582 0.19 -22.83 3.80
C ILE A 582 0.55 -21.79 4.84
N ARG A 583 1.04 -20.64 4.43
CA ARG A 583 1.27 -19.50 5.28
C ARG A 583 0.03 -18.62 5.29
N ASP A 584 -0.21 -18.01 6.43
CA ASP A 584 -1.31 -17.09 6.61
C ASP A 584 -0.77 -15.66 6.57
N GLY A 585 -1.35 -14.81 5.72
CA GLY A 585 -0.95 -13.41 5.57
C GLY A 585 -1.08 -12.62 6.86
N ASP A 586 -2.01 -13.00 7.70
CA ASP A 586 -2.25 -12.36 8.99
C ASP A 586 -1.09 -12.47 9.98
N PHE A 587 -0.15 -13.37 9.76
CA PHE A 587 1.10 -13.49 10.54
C PHE A 587 2.27 -12.72 9.93
N ASP A 588 2.05 -11.97 8.86
CA ASP A 588 3.04 -11.04 8.30
C ASP A 588 2.56 -9.59 8.52
N THR A 589 3.05 -8.97 9.58
CA THR A 589 2.71 -7.58 9.94
C THR A 589 3.11 -6.60 8.81
N GLY A 590 4.08 -6.98 7.98
CA GLY A 590 4.46 -6.21 6.80
C GLY A 590 3.31 -6.08 5.80
N ILE A 591 2.54 -7.16 5.53
CA ILE A 591 1.34 -7.09 4.67
C ILE A 591 0.25 -6.26 5.36
N ILE A 592 -0.05 -6.52 6.64
CA ILE A 592 -1.10 -5.79 7.36
C ILE A 592 -0.85 -4.27 7.29
N PHE A 593 0.41 -3.84 7.49
CA PHE A 593 0.76 -2.43 7.45
C PHE A 593 0.79 -1.86 6.03
N HIS A 594 1.14 -2.69 5.04
CA HIS A 594 1.08 -2.32 3.64
C HIS A 594 -0.38 -2.03 3.23
N GLU A 595 -1.27 -2.97 3.47
CA GLU A 595 -2.69 -2.81 3.12
C GLU A 595 -3.32 -1.62 3.84
N TYR A 596 -3.08 -1.48 5.14
CA TYR A 596 -3.56 -0.32 5.89
C TYR A 596 -2.99 0.99 5.33
N GLY A 597 -1.77 0.97 4.79
CA GLY A 597 -1.10 2.08 4.14
C GLY A 597 -1.85 2.62 2.91
N HIS A 598 -2.53 1.75 2.15
CA HIS A 598 -3.42 2.18 1.05
C HIS A 598 -4.56 3.05 1.57
N GLY A 599 -5.23 2.61 2.65
CA GLY A 599 -6.25 3.40 3.31
C GLY A 599 -5.75 4.78 3.74
N VAL A 600 -4.57 4.83 4.35
CA VAL A 600 -3.94 6.08 4.83
C VAL A 600 -3.62 7.02 3.66
N SER A 601 -2.95 6.54 2.62
CA SER A 601 -2.52 7.35 1.48
C SER A 601 -3.70 7.87 0.66
N ASN A 602 -4.75 7.06 0.49
CA ASN A 602 -5.99 7.45 -0.18
C ASN A 602 -6.77 8.51 0.59
N ARG A 603 -6.86 8.41 1.94
CA ARG A 603 -7.58 9.39 2.78
C ARG A 603 -6.85 10.71 2.92
N LEU A 604 -5.52 10.70 2.97
CA LEU A 604 -4.74 11.93 3.14
C LEU A 604 -4.54 12.69 1.83
N THR A 605 -4.48 12.01 0.67
CA THR A 605 -4.31 12.66 -0.63
C THR A 605 -5.59 13.34 -1.09
N GLY A 606 -5.59 14.67 -1.15
CA GLY A 606 -6.78 15.46 -1.49
C GLY A 606 -7.81 15.56 -0.36
N GLY A 607 -7.55 14.91 0.79
CA GLY A 607 -8.43 14.87 1.97
C GLY A 607 -9.49 13.77 1.91
N PRO A 608 -10.19 13.52 3.04
CA PRO A 608 -10.99 12.31 3.23
C PRO A 608 -12.25 12.23 2.35
N ALA A 609 -12.71 13.37 1.81
CA ALA A 609 -13.95 13.44 1.02
C ALA A 609 -13.79 12.99 -0.44
N VAL A 610 -12.57 12.60 -0.86
CA VAL A 610 -12.26 12.12 -2.21
C VAL A 610 -11.31 10.92 -2.12
N ASN A 611 -11.41 10.00 -3.07
CA ASN A 611 -10.35 9.02 -3.34
C ASN A 611 -9.79 9.36 -4.72
N CYS A 612 -8.59 9.90 -4.77
CA CYS A 612 -8.04 10.49 -5.99
C CYS A 612 -6.52 10.29 -6.15
N LEU A 613 -5.96 9.29 -5.46
CA LEU A 613 -4.58 8.85 -5.69
C LEU A 613 -4.55 7.98 -6.95
N SER A 614 -4.56 8.62 -8.12
CA SER A 614 -4.73 7.98 -9.41
C SER A 614 -3.73 8.48 -10.45
N GLY A 615 -3.64 7.80 -11.59
CA GLY A 615 -2.75 8.14 -12.71
C GLY A 615 -1.55 7.21 -12.85
N ASN A 616 -0.85 7.31 -14.00
CA ASN A 616 0.26 6.39 -14.32
C ASN A 616 1.54 6.64 -13.50
N GLU A 617 1.63 7.74 -12.78
CA GLU A 617 2.76 8.09 -11.91
C GLU A 617 2.36 8.18 -10.44
N GLN A 618 1.18 7.71 -10.05
CA GLN A 618 0.79 7.64 -8.64
C GLN A 618 1.66 6.63 -7.89
N ALA A 619 1.92 6.88 -6.62
CA ALA A 619 2.82 6.08 -5.79
C ALA A 619 2.11 5.33 -4.66
N GLY A 620 0.83 4.94 -4.80
CA GLY A 620 0.02 4.26 -3.78
C GLY A 620 0.75 3.09 -3.13
N GLU A 621 1.20 2.15 -3.95
CA GLU A 621 2.02 1.01 -3.53
C GLU A 621 3.27 1.41 -2.75
N GLY A 622 3.91 2.50 -3.16
CA GLY A 622 5.15 2.94 -2.52
C GLY A 622 4.94 3.65 -1.18
N TRP A 623 3.81 4.29 -0.98
CA TRP A 623 3.42 4.81 0.33
C TRP A 623 3.17 3.66 1.31
N SER A 624 2.47 2.61 0.85
CA SER A 624 2.18 1.39 1.60
C SER A 624 3.46 0.63 1.95
N ASP A 625 4.33 0.38 0.98
CA ASP A 625 5.64 -0.23 1.21
C ASP A 625 6.46 0.55 2.24
N PHE A 626 6.49 1.90 2.13
CA PHE A 626 7.23 2.74 3.07
C PHE A 626 6.68 2.64 4.49
N LEU A 627 5.35 2.69 4.67
CA LEU A 627 4.74 2.55 6.00
C LEU A 627 5.04 1.18 6.59
N ALA A 628 4.98 0.10 5.79
CA ALA A 628 5.33 -1.24 6.24
C ALA A 628 6.79 -1.32 6.71
N ILE A 629 7.78 -1.01 5.84
CA ILE A 629 9.19 -1.17 6.20
C ILE A 629 9.68 -0.10 7.18
N GLY A 630 9.08 1.09 7.17
CA GLY A 630 9.46 2.21 8.05
C GLY A 630 9.02 2.02 9.51
N LEU A 631 7.78 1.53 9.71
CA LEU A 631 7.28 1.23 11.06
C LEU A 631 7.92 -0.03 11.66
N LEU A 632 8.30 -1.00 10.81
CA LEU A 632 8.97 -2.24 11.19
C LEU A 632 10.51 -2.12 11.18
N LEU A 633 11.06 -0.91 10.98
CA LEU A 633 12.50 -0.69 10.92
C LEU A 633 13.18 -1.09 12.22
N ASN A 634 14.17 -1.99 12.11
CA ASN A 634 14.97 -2.47 13.23
C ASN A 634 16.46 -2.47 12.85
N PRO A 635 17.27 -1.50 13.31
CA PRO A 635 18.68 -1.42 12.91
C PRO A 635 19.55 -2.56 13.45
N GLU A 636 19.04 -3.40 14.34
CA GLU A 636 19.73 -4.63 14.77
C GLU A 636 19.63 -5.74 13.70
N LEU A 637 18.57 -5.68 12.85
CA LEU A 637 18.27 -6.65 11.79
C LEU A 637 18.43 -6.07 10.37
N ASP A 638 18.21 -4.75 10.21
CA ASP A 638 18.19 -4.06 8.92
C ASP A 638 19.51 -3.33 8.67
N ASP A 639 20.34 -3.87 7.78
CA ASP A 639 21.54 -3.18 7.29
C ASP A 639 21.15 -2.21 6.16
N PRO A 640 21.37 -0.89 6.30
CA PRO A 640 20.98 0.06 5.25
C PRO A 640 21.69 -0.17 3.91
N GLN A 641 22.87 -0.79 3.91
CA GLN A 641 23.61 -1.16 2.69
C GLN A 641 23.34 -2.61 2.24
N GLY A 642 22.70 -3.41 3.09
CA GLY A 642 22.29 -4.78 2.82
C GLY A 642 20.97 -4.84 2.06
N THR A 643 20.31 -5.99 2.14
CA THR A 643 19.01 -6.23 1.54
C THR A 643 17.91 -6.20 2.60
N ARG A 644 16.77 -5.57 2.27
CA ARG A 644 15.53 -5.60 3.05
C ARG A 644 14.39 -5.98 2.10
N GLY A 645 13.87 -7.19 2.22
CA GLY A 645 12.72 -7.65 1.46
C GLY A 645 11.40 -7.18 2.09
N LEU A 646 10.41 -6.90 1.29
CA LEU A 646 9.03 -6.72 1.75
C LEU A 646 8.39 -8.10 1.94
N VAL A 647 7.70 -8.32 3.04
CA VAL A 647 6.88 -9.50 3.38
C VAL A 647 7.54 -10.86 3.08
N PRO A 648 8.75 -11.10 3.54
CA PRO A 648 9.50 -12.30 3.19
C PRO A 648 8.90 -13.59 3.76
N TYR A 649 8.14 -13.52 4.86
CA TYR A 649 7.54 -14.69 5.49
C TYR A 649 6.57 -15.42 4.57
N VAL A 650 5.58 -14.74 4.03
CA VAL A 650 4.57 -15.35 3.15
C VAL A 650 5.17 -15.90 1.85
N LEU A 651 6.32 -15.36 1.43
CA LEU A 651 7.09 -15.82 0.27
C LEU A 651 8.02 -17.00 0.57
N PHE A 652 7.90 -17.62 1.73
CA PHE A 652 8.74 -18.75 2.15
C PHE A 652 10.25 -18.45 2.19
N GLN A 653 10.62 -17.17 2.38
CA GLN A 653 11.99 -16.75 2.61
C GLN A 653 12.33 -16.85 4.11
N GLU A 654 13.63 -17.01 4.42
CA GLU A 654 14.07 -17.34 5.80
C GLU A 654 14.22 -16.11 6.71
N SER A 655 14.32 -14.91 6.13
CA SER A 655 14.55 -13.68 6.91
C SER A 655 14.11 -12.45 6.15
N ARG A 656 13.98 -11.32 6.84
CA ARG A 656 13.70 -10.00 6.25
C ARG A 656 14.80 -9.51 5.29
N ALA A 657 16.00 -10.09 5.33
CA ALA A 657 17.06 -9.84 4.35
C ALA A 657 16.88 -10.60 3.03
N GLY A 658 15.77 -11.32 2.84
CA GLY A 658 15.39 -11.97 1.57
C GLY A 658 15.14 -10.94 0.46
N ASN A 659 14.83 -11.43 -0.74
CA ASN A 659 14.47 -10.54 -1.86
C ASN A 659 13.13 -9.82 -1.64
N GLY A 660 12.23 -10.44 -0.87
CA GLY A 660 10.87 -9.94 -0.70
C GLY A 660 10.02 -10.02 -1.96
N LEU A 661 8.91 -9.32 -1.93
CA LEU A 661 7.88 -9.32 -2.95
C LEU A 661 8.25 -8.49 -4.19
N ARG A 662 9.00 -7.43 -4.00
CA ARG A 662 9.27 -6.44 -5.05
C ARG A 662 10.39 -6.91 -6.02
N PRO A 663 10.54 -6.29 -7.20
CA PRO A 663 11.56 -6.68 -8.19
C PRO A 663 13.00 -6.70 -7.67
N ARG A 664 13.28 -5.93 -6.61
CA ARG A 664 14.56 -5.89 -5.89
C ARG A 664 14.30 -5.61 -4.41
N PRO A 665 15.15 -6.10 -3.50
CA PRO A 665 15.07 -5.71 -2.10
C PRO A 665 15.41 -4.23 -1.92
N TYR A 666 14.91 -3.61 -0.86
CA TYR A 666 15.29 -2.26 -0.47
C TYR A 666 16.74 -2.22 -0.02
N SER A 667 17.46 -1.23 -0.47
CA SER A 667 18.87 -1.01 -0.13
C SER A 667 19.30 0.40 -0.51
N ARG A 668 20.20 0.98 0.27
CA ARG A 668 20.90 2.22 -0.10
C ARG A 668 22.04 1.96 -1.11
N ASP A 669 22.48 0.72 -1.25
CA ASP A 669 23.44 0.30 -2.28
C ASP A 669 22.75 0.24 -3.64
N MET A 670 23.08 1.20 -4.51
CA MET A 670 22.51 1.27 -5.85
C MET A 670 22.95 0.11 -6.77
N SER A 671 23.89 -0.72 -6.36
CA SER A 671 24.18 -1.98 -7.07
C SER A 671 23.17 -3.10 -6.75
N ILE A 672 22.51 -3.02 -5.59
CA ILE A 672 21.44 -3.90 -5.15
C ILE A 672 20.10 -3.34 -5.63
N GLN A 673 19.81 -2.06 -5.31
CA GLN A 673 18.61 -1.35 -5.66
C GLN A 673 18.89 -0.18 -6.62
N PRO A 674 18.92 -0.44 -7.94
CA PRO A 674 19.38 0.53 -8.95
C PRO A 674 18.33 1.53 -9.40
N PHE A 675 17.18 1.61 -8.77
CA PHE A 675 16.09 2.49 -9.18
C PHE A 675 16.52 3.95 -9.20
N THR A 676 16.12 4.63 -10.27
CA THR A 676 16.14 6.11 -10.38
C THR A 676 14.86 6.55 -11.08
N TYR A 677 14.55 7.83 -11.13
CA TYR A 677 13.31 8.33 -11.69
C TYR A 677 13.07 7.89 -13.15
N ASP A 678 14.12 7.82 -13.96
CA ASP A 678 14.02 7.30 -15.34
C ASP A 678 13.60 5.82 -15.41
N SER A 679 13.73 5.07 -14.32
CA SER A 679 13.37 3.65 -14.28
C SER A 679 11.87 3.38 -14.51
N ILE A 680 11.01 4.37 -14.28
CA ILE A 680 9.56 4.24 -14.53
C ILE A 680 9.21 4.19 -16.02
N LYS A 681 10.08 4.66 -16.92
CA LYS A 681 9.84 4.64 -18.37
C LYS A 681 9.63 3.21 -18.88
N SER A 682 8.90 3.06 -19.98
CA SER A 682 8.54 1.75 -20.55
C SER A 682 9.73 0.84 -20.89
N ASN A 683 10.93 1.38 -20.98
CA ASN A 683 12.19 0.66 -21.19
C ASN A 683 13.29 1.12 -20.22
N GLY A 684 12.89 1.79 -19.13
CA GLY A 684 13.80 2.44 -18.17
C GLY A 684 14.39 1.50 -17.13
N TRP A 685 13.84 0.29 -16.98
CA TRP A 685 14.31 -0.68 -15.99
C TRP A 685 15.45 -1.55 -16.50
N LEU A 686 15.94 -2.46 -15.70
CA LEU A 686 17.10 -3.30 -15.99
C LEU A 686 16.96 -4.03 -17.34
N ASN A 687 18.03 -4.02 -18.14
CA ASN A 687 18.09 -4.62 -19.48
C ASN A 687 17.07 -4.05 -20.48
N GLY A 688 16.60 -2.81 -20.26
CA GLY A 688 15.62 -2.17 -21.14
C GLY A 688 14.21 -2.74 -21.04
N THR A 689 13.87 -3.35 -19.88
CA THR A 689 12.51 -3.80 -19.56
C THR A 689 11.68 -2.68 -18.96
N SER A 690 10.40 -2.92 -18.76
CA SER A 690 9.46 -2.03 -18.09
C SER A 690 9.19 -2.50 -16.67
N LEU A 691 9.10 -1.59 -15.72
CA LEU A 691 8.48 -1.86 -14.43
C LEU A 691 6.96 -2.02 -14.60
N ALA A 692 6.37 -2.98 -13.89
CA ALA A 692 4.93 -3.09 -13.81
C ALA A 692 4.32 -1.85 -13.10
N LEU A 693 3.13 -1.45 -13.48
CA LEU A 693 2.35 -0.43 -12.79
C LEU A 693 1.17 -1.13 -12.09
N PRO A 694 0.80 -0.70 -10.89
CA PRO A 694 1.42 0.35 -10.06
C PRO A 694 2.63 -0.13 -9.22
N HIS A 695 2.78 -1.42 -8.95
CA HIS A 695 3.70 -2.03 -7.98
C HIS A 695 5.18 -1.70 -8.22
N GLY A 696 5.65 -1.80 -9.47
CA GLY A 696 7.05 -1.51 -9.79
C GLY A 696 7.41 -0.03 -9.67
N LEU A 697 6.46 0.86 -9.89
CA LEU A 697 6.63 2.29 -9.64
C LEU A 697 6.67 2.55 -8.13
N GLY A 698 5.72 1.99 -7.39
CA GLY A 698 5.66 2.10 -5.94
C GLY A 698 6.91 1.58 -5.25
N HIS A 699 7.42 0.42 -5.68
CA HIS A 699 8.70 -0.11 -5.22
C HIS A 699 9.84 0.91 -5.36
N GLY A 700 9.91 1.60 -6.52
CA GLY A 700 10.90 2.64 -6.73
C GLY A 700 10.72 3.84 -5.81
N TRP A 701 9.48 4.26 -5.57
CA TRP A 701 9.17 5.34 -4.65
C TRP A 701 9.58 5.01 -3.22
N ALA A 702 9.23 3.83 -2.72
CA ALA A 702 9.63 3.38 -1.39
C ALA A 702 11.15 3.22 -1.25
N ALA A 703 11.86 2.83 -2.33
CA ALA A 703 13.31 2.80 -2.32
C ALA A 703 13.94 4.20 -2.14
N ILE A 704 13.32 5.25 -2.65
CA ILE A 704 13.74 6.63 -2.38
C ILE A 704 13.44 7.02 -0.93
N LEU A 705 12.27 6.69 -0.43
CA LEU A 705 11.88 6.99 0.97
C LEU A 705 12.73 6.20 1.98
N TRP A 706 13.20 5.00 1.62
CA TRP A 706 14.20 4.26 2.38
C TRP A 706 15.51 5.04 2.50
N ASP A 707 15.98 5.66 1.41
CA ASP A 707 17.14 6.54 1.43
C ASP A 707 16.91 7.77 2.33
N VAL A 708 15.72 8.42 2.23
CA VAL A 708 15.35 9.57 3.08
C VAL A 708 15.39 9.17 4.56
N THR A 709 14.80 8.02 4.90
CA THR A 709 14.74 7.52 6.28
C THR A 709 16.14 7.35 6.86
N TRP A 710 17.01 6.65 6.15
CA TRP A 710 18.35 6.39 6.65
C TRP A 710 19.27 7.62 6.66
N ASP A 711 19.10 8.57 5.71
CA ASP A 711 19.83 9.84 5.75
C ASP A 711 19.42 10.68 6.97
N LEU A 712 18.13 10.63 7.37
CA LEU A 712 17.65 11.26 8.60
C LEU A 712 18.12 10.50 9.86
N VAL A 713 18.15 9.17 9.83
CA VAL A 713 18.71 8.35 10.92
C VAL A 713 20.20 8.60 11.10
N ASP A 714 20.97 8.69 10.02
CA ASP A 714 22.39 9.05 10.06
C ASP A 714 22.60 10.44 10.73
N LYS A 715 21.68 11.37 10.52
CA LYS A 715 21.76 12.74 11.04
C LYS A 715 21.26 12.87 12.49
N HIS A 716 20.12 12.25 12.82
CA HIS A 716 19.43 12.44 14.11
C HIS A 716 19.47 11.23 15.04
N GLY A 717 20.04 10.11 14.57
CA GLY A 717 19.97 8.84 15.28
C GLY A 717 18.64 8.12 15.08
N PHE A 718 18.58 6.88 15.53
CA PHE A 718 17.39 6.04 15.48
C PHE A 718 16.65 6.06 16.83
N ASN A 719 15.31 6.21 16.80
CA ASN A 719 14.48 6.02 17.97
C ASN A 719 13.64 4.72 17.80
N PRO A 720 13.82 3.71 18.65
CA PRO A 720 13.05 2.46 18.54
C PRO A 720 11.57 2.63 18.92
N ASN A 721 11.19 3.73 19.55
CA ASN A 721 9.82 3.97 19.98
C ASN A 721 9.07 4.91 19.01
N VAL A 722 8.35 4.33 18.07
CA VAL A 722 7.53 5.06 17.10
C VAL A 722 6.30 5.75 17.72
N TYR A 723 5.95 5.49 18.97
CA TYR A 723 4.91 6.22 19.69
C TYR A 723 5.39 7.54 20.31
N GLU A 724 6.70 7.80 20.31
CA GLU A 724 7.24 9.07 20.83
C GLU A 724 7.01 10.23 19.84
N ALA A 725 7.39 11.43 20.28
CA ALA A 725 7.27 12.62 19.46
C ALA A 725 8.06 12.48 18.15
N TRP A 726 7.51 13.00 17.08
CA TRP A 726 8.04 12.86 15.71
C TRP A 726 9.50 13.34 15.58
N ASP A 727 9.94 14.28 16.40
CA ASP A 727 11.28 14.88 16.36
C ASP A 727 12.34 14.13 17.16
N THR A 728 12.02 12.98 17.72
CA THR A 728 12.91 12.23 18.65
C THR A 728 13.87 11.24 17.96
N GLY A 729 13.85 11.14 16.64
CA GLY A 729 14.75 10.29 15.86
C GLY A 729 14.56 10.50 14.36
N GLY A 730 15.53 10.09 13.56
CA GLY A 730 15.47 10.24 12.10
C GLY A 730 14.37 9.42 11.45
N ASN A 731 14.10 8.22 11.96
CA ASN A 731 12.99 7.37 11.52
C ASN A 731 11.63 8.01 11.82
N ASN A 732 11.41 8.54 13.04
CA ASN A 732 10.16 9.22 13.40
C ASN A 732 9.96 10.49 12.55
N ARG A 733 11.05 11.26 12.28
CA ARG A 733 11.01 12.40 11.35
C ARG A 733 10.61 12.00 9.95
N ALA A 734 11.16 10.90 9.41
CA ALA A 734 10.81 10.40 8.08
C ALA A 734 9.33 10.05 7.97
N ILE A 735 8.77 9.34 8.97
CA ILE A 735 7.34 9.03 9.03
C ILE A 735 6.52 10.32 9.02
N GLN A 736 6.84 11.30 9.87
CA GLN A 736 6.09 12.56 9.94
C GLN A 736 6.15 13.36 8.64
N TYR A 737 7.33 13.46 8.01
CA TYR A 737 7.47 14.19 6.75
C TYR A 737 6.69 13.55 5.62
N VAL A 738 6.59 12.23 5.60
CA VAL A 738 5.74 11.49 4.65
C VAL A 738 4.27 11.72 4.95
N MET A 739 3.83 11.60 6.20
CA MET A 739 2.43 11.81 6.59
C MET A 739 1.95 13.23 6.30
N ASP A 740 2.74 14.26 6.62
CA ASP A 740 2.39 15.63 6.27
C ASP A 740 2.54 15.88 4.76
N GLY A 741 3.49 15.24 4.08
CA GLY A 741 3.61 15.27 2.62
C GLY A 741 2.35 14.76 1.91
N LEU A 742 1.77 13.65 2.38
CA LEU A 742 0.49 13.11 1.89
C LEU A 742 -0.67 14.10 2.05
N LYS A 743 -0.74 14.82 3.17
CA LYS A 743 -1.75 15.87 3.41
C LYS A 743 -1.54 17.12 2.56
N LEU A 744 -0.29 17.44 2.21
CA LEU A 744 0.04 18.61 1.39
C LEU A 744 -0.29 18.40 -0.08
N GLN A 745 -0.12 17.19 -0.62
CA GLN A 745 -0.36 16.91 -2.02
C GLN A 745 -1.86 16.90 -2.35
N GLY A 746 -2.21 17.31 -3.56
CA GLY A 746 -3.59 17.24 -4.06
C GLY A 746 -3.83 16.00 -4.90
N CYS A 747 -5.01 15.92 -5.51
CA CYS A 747 -5.43 14.81 -6.36
C CYS A 747 -4.49 14.54 -7.54
N GLY A 748 -4.29 13.26 -7.88
CA GLY A 748 -3.49 12.79 -9.01
C GLY A 748 -2.02 13.22 -8.96
N PRO A 749 -1.32 13.12 -7.82
CA PRO A 749 0.06 13.56 -7.72
C PRO A 749 0.98 12.60 -8.46
N GLY A 750 1.93 13.16 -9.23
CA GLY A 750 3.06 12.37 -9.72
C GLY A 750 4.27 12.48 -8.77
N LEU A 751 5.34 11.75 -9.05
CA LEU A 751 6.48 11.62 -8.14
C LEU A 751 7.17 12.97 -7.84
N VAL A 752 7.22 13.90 -8.80
CA VAL A 752 7.80 15.23 -8.58
C VAL A 752 6.96 16.07 -7.61
N VAL A 753 5.64 15.98 -7.72
CA VAL A 753 4.70 16.67 -6.81
C VAL A 753 4.79 16.07 -5.40
N SER A 754 4.78 14.75 -5.29
CA SER A 754 4.88 14.03 -4.01
C SER A 754 6.21 14.34 -3.29
N ARG A 755 7.34 14.35 -4.04
CA ARG A 755 8.63 14.80 -3.52
C ARG A 755 8.56 16.24 -2.99
N ALA A 756 7.99 17.16 -3.78
CA ALA A 756 7.92 18.56 -3.37
C ALA A 756 7.07 18.75 -2.11
N ALA A 757 6.01 17.98 -1.94
CA ALA A 757 5.19 17.98 -0.73
C ALA A 757 5.98 17.48 0.50
N ILE A 758 6.75 16.40 0.39
CA ILE A 758 7.61 15.90 1.48
C ILE A 758 8.69 16.92 1.85
N VAL A 759 9.33 17.52 0.84
CA VAL A 759 10.36 18.58 1.09
C VAL A 759 9.74 19.77 1.80
N ALA A 760 8.54 20.20 1.40
CA ALA A 760 7.83 21.30 2.07
C ALA A 760 7.43 20.94 3.51
N ALA A 761 6.99 19.70 3.76
CA ALA A 761 6.72 19.21 5.10
C ALA A 761 8.00 19.21 5.98
N ALA A 762 9.11 18.73 5.45
CA ALA A 762 10.40 18.75 6.14
C ALA A 762 10.88 20.18 6.46
N ASP A 763 10.71 21.11 5.51
CA ASP A 763 11.07 22.51 5.69
C ASP A 763 10.29 23.17 6.83
N GLU A 764 8.96 23.03 6.81
CA GLU A 764 8.07 23.63 7.83
C GLU A 764 8.25 22.99 9.21
N LEU A 765 8.41 21.68 9.28
CA LEU A 765 8.52 20.98 10.57
C LEU A 765 9.89 21.15 11.22
N SER A 766 10.96 21.23 10.43
CA SER A 766 12.33 21.33 10.94
C SER A 766 12.91 22.74 10.94
N ASP A 767 12.11 23.78 10.64
CA ASP A 767 12.61 25.12 10.40
C ASP A 767 13.79 25.14 9.38
N GLY A 768 13.72 24.32 8.35
CA GLY A 768 14.73 24.17 7.28
C GLY A 768 15.96 23.33 7.64
N GLU A 769 16.03 22.75 8.84
CA GLU A 769 17.19 21.95 9.29
C GLU A 769 17.39 20.70 8.40
N ASP A 770 16.30 20.04 8.01
CA ASP A 770 16.34 18.77 7.27
C ASP A 770 16.12 18.92 5.76
N THR A 771 15.74 20.10 5.29
CA THR A 771 15.41 20.38 3.89
C THR A 771 16.48 19.92 2.92
N CYS A 772 17.75 20.25 3.19
CA CYS A 772 18.86 19.86 2.31
C CYS A 772 19.18 18.35 2.38
N THR A 773 18.97 17.71 3.52
CA THR A 773 19.12 16.25 3.67
C THR A 773 18.08 15.52 2.82
N VAL A 774 16.81 15.92 2.93
CA VAL A 774 15.72 15.34 2.15
C VAL A 774 15.92 15.58 0.65
N TRP A 775 16.32 16.80 0.22
CA TRP A 775 16.68 17.08 -1.17
C TRP A 775 17.80 16.18 -1.69
N ALA A 776 18.85 15.94 -0.89
CA ALA A 776 19.97 15.10 -1.30
C ALA A 776 19.56 13.64 -1.52
N SER A 777 18.69 13.10 -0.68
CA SER A 777 18.15 11.75 -0.82
C SER A 777 17.36 11.58 -2.11
N PHE A 778 16.43 12.50 -2.40
CA PHE A 778 15.68 12.50 -3.66
C PHE A 778 16.59 12.67 -4.87
N ALA A 779 17.54 13.61 -4.82
CA ALA A 779 18.47 13.89 -5.91
C ALA A 779 19.34 12.67 -6.22
N ARG A 780 19.73 11.85 -5.24
CA ARG A 780 20.55 10.66 -5.46
C ARG A 780 19.89 9.68 -6.43
N ARG A 781 18.56 9.59 -6.40
CA ARG A 781 17.78 8.71 -7.27
C ARG A 781 17.08 9.41 -8.44
N GLY A 782 17.56 10.60 -8.83
CA GLY A 782 17.08 11.29 -10.04
C GLY A 782 15.87 12.18 -9.86
N LEU A 783 15.32 12.28 -8.65
CA LEU A 783 14.23 13.21 -8.30
C LEU A 783 14.78 14.53 -7.71
N GLY A 784 15.86 15.07 -8.30
CA GLY A 784 16.46 16.31 -7.88
C GLY A 784 15.59 17.54 -8.20
N TYR A 785 16.10 18.72 -7.81
CA TYR A 785 15.36 19.99 -7.89
C TYR A 785 14.87 20.30 -9.30
N SER A 786 15.70 20.12 -10.34
CA SER A 786 15.33 20.37 -11.73
C SER A 786 14.70 19.17 -12.45
N ALA A 787 14.32 18.11 -11.72
CA ALA A 787 13.58 17.00 -12.32
C ALA A 787 12.19 17.47 -12.82
N VAL A 788 11.80 16.97 -13.97
CA VAL A 788 10.53 17.34 -14.62
C VAL A 788 9.62 16.12 -14.70
N GLN A 789 8.37 16.26 -14.27
CA GLN A 789 7.38 15.19 -14.36
C GLN A 789 6.86 15.01 -15.80
N GLY A 790 6.74 16.09 -16.57
CA GLY A 790 6.03 16.06 -17.84
C GLY A 790 4.51 16.00 -17.65
N THR A 791 3.85 15.05 -18.30
CA THR A 791 2.42 14.78 -18.15
C THR A 791 2.20 13.56 -17.26
N THR A 792 1.01 12.98 -17.27
CA THR A 792 0.76 11.67 -16.64
C THR A 792 1.34 10.48 -17.42
N ASN A 793 2.06 10.72 -18.50
CA ASN A 793 2.71 9.69 -19.31
C ASN A 793 4.10 9.37 -18.74
N ARG A 794 4.25 8.18 -18.18
CA ARG A 794 5.50 7.67 -17.59
C ARG A 794 6.78 7.77 -18.45
N ASN A 795 6.67 8.17 -19.75
CA ASN A 795 7.79 8.23 -20.68
C ASN A 795 8.31 9.65 -20.97
N ASP A 796 7.67 10.69 -20.46
CA ASP A 796 8.01 12.09 -20.75
C ASP A 796 8.62 12.83 -19.54
N ASN A 797 8.97 12.10 -18.46
CA ASN A 797 9.71 12.64 -17.34
C ASN A 797 11.19 12.87 -17.69
N ASP A 798 11.82 13.85 -17.01
CA ASP A 798 13.26 14.07 -17.05
C ASP A 798 13.85 14.00 -15.64
N GLU A 799 14.77 13.06 -15.39
CA GLU A 799 15.45 12.96 -14.13
C GLU A 799 16.52 14.05 -13.95
N ALA A 800 16.71 14.48 -12.72
CA ALA A 800 17.78 15.40 -12.33
C ALA A 800 18.37 14.99 -10.98
N TYR A 801 19.61 15.41 -10.75
CA TYR A 801 20.38 14.96 -9.58
C TYR A 801 20.93 16.13 -8.76
N ASP A 802 20.35 17.30 -8.95
CA ASP A 802 20.67 18.51 -8.23
C ASP A 802 19.75 18.70 -7.02
N THR A 803 20.29 19.32 -5.99
CA THR A 803 19.50 19.82 -4.86
C THR A 803 19.07 21.26 -5.15
N ALA A 804 18.18 21.80 -4.33
CA ALA A 804 17.75 23.19 -4.40
C ALA A 804 18.95 24.15 -4.31
N PRO A 805 18.87 25.34 -4.95
CA PRO A 805 20.00 26.29 -5.02
C PRO A 805 20.59 26.66 -3.65
N GLU A 806 19.78 26.76 -2.62
CA GLU A 806 20.21 27.03 -1.24
C GLU A 806 21.05 25.89 -0.64
N CYS A 807 20.90 24.67 -1.16
CA CYS A 807 21.65 23.49 -0.76
C CYS A 807 22.94 23.27 -1.58
N LEU A 808 23.10 23.98 -2.71
CA LEU A 808 24.25 23.84 -3.58
C LEU A 808 25.44 24.67 -3.10
N ARG A 809 26.62 24.07 -3.18
CA ARG A 809 27.92 24.70 -2.86
C ARG A 809 28.92 24.41 -3.97
N GLY A 810 29.91 25.27 -4.14
CA GLY A 810 30.97 25.07 -5.12
C GLY A 810 32.23 24.48 -4.48
N PHE A 811 33.09 23.91 -5.33
CA PHE A 811 34.45 23.54 -4.93
C PHE A 811 35.39 24.76 -4.96
N LEU A 812 36.44 24.70 -4.18
CA LEU A 812 37.54 25.66 -4.21
C LEU A 812 38.54 25.27 -5.31
N PRO A 813 39.28 26.24 -5.90
CA PRO A 813 40.32 25.93 -6.91
C PRO A 813 41.24 24.77 -6.47
N PRO A 814 41.67 23.89 -7.40
CA PRO A 814 41.72 24.11 -8.85
C PRO A 814 40.44 23.72 -9.62
N VAL A 815 39.42 23.17 -8.97
CA VAL A 815 38.16 22.80 -9.62
C VAL A 815 37.29 24.04 -9.79
N ASN A 816 36.79 24.25 -11.00
CA ASN A 816 35.91 25.36 -11.28
C ASN A 816 34.51 25.11 -10.66
N GLN A 817 33.81 26.20 -10.36
CA GLN A 817 32.47 26.16 -9.79
C GLN A 817 31.46 25.43 -10.70
N PRO A 818 30.37 24.83 -10.17
CA PRO A 818 29.44 23.99 -10.93
C PRO A 818 28.80 24.69 -12.14
N TYR A 819 28.68 25.99 -12.13
CA TYR A 819 28.17 26.78 -13.25
C TYR A 819 29.22 27.36 -14.16
N GLY A 820 30.51 27.00 -13.97
CA GLY A 820 31.67 27.56 -14.71
C GLY A 820 32.15 26.75 -15.91
N GLY A 821 31.41 25.70 -16.30
CA GLY A 821 31.76 24.85 -17.43
C GLY A 821 32.52 23.56 -17.06
N LEU A 822 32.94 22.81 -18.07
CA LEU A 822 33.67 21.56 -17.91
C LEU A 822 35.14 21.81 -17.43
N ASN A 823 35.52 21.13 -16.35
CA ASN A 823 36.90 21.00 -15.97
C ASN A 823 37.60 20.01 -16.90
N GLN A 824 38.71 20.36 -17.50
CA GLN A 824 39.52 19.42 -18.31
C GLN A 824 40.55 18.74 -17.45
N TRP A 825 40.58 17.40 -17.50
CA TRP A 825 41.53 16.59 -16.72
C TRP A 825 41.93 15.34 -17.50
N ASP A 826 43.16 14.87 -17.27
CA ASP A 826 43.59 13.62 -17.91
C ASP A 826 43.00 12.40 -17.17
N ALA A 827 42.47 11.43 -17.91
CA ALA A 827 41.92 10.22 -17.38
C ALA A 827 43.00 9.40 -16.63
N GLY A 828 42.68 8.82 -15.48
CA GLY A 828 43.64 8.13 -14.62
C GLY A 828 44.39 9.03 -13.64
N GLU A 829 44.35 10.36 -13.80
CA GLU A 829 44.96 11.28 -12.85
C GLU A 829 44.03 11.54 -11.62
N THR A 830 44.65 12.00 -10.55
CA THR A 830 43.95 12.36 -9.31
C THR A 830 43.45 13.79 -9.37
N VAL A 831 42.15 13.99 -9.12
CA VAL A 831 41.52 15.30 -9.01
C VAL A 831 41.49 15.75 -7.55
N PRO A 832 42.10 16.86 -7.15
CA PRO A 832 42.04 17.39 -5.79
C PRO A 832 40.73 18.19 -5.58
N LEU A 833 39.73 17.57 -4.97
CA LEU A 833 38.50 18.24 -4.56
C LEU A 833 38.70 18.97 -3.23
N ARG A 834 38.42 20.27 -3.20
CA ARG A 834 38.59 21.14 -2.02
C ARG A 834 37.25 21.84 -1.73
N PHE A 835 36.80 21.80 -0.50
CA PHE A 835 35.52 22.42 -0.08
C PHE A 835 35.58 22.89 1.37
N THR A 836 34.58 23.68 1.77
CA THR A 836 34.38 24.13 3.15
C THR A 836 33.02 23.63 3.64
N ALA A 837 32.86 23.51 4.96
CA ALA A 837 31.63 23.00 5.58
C ALA A 837 31.07 24.00 6.62
N ASP A 838 30.89 25.25 6.23
CA ASP A 838 30.25 26.32 6.99
C ASP A 838 30.79 26.45 8.43
N GLY A 839 32.10 26.21 8.60
CA GLY A 839 32.81 26.27 9.90
C GLY A 839 33.01 24.94 10.61
N TYR A 840 32.33 23.87 10.14
CA TYR A 840 32.56 22.52 10.63
C TYR A 840 33.94 22.01 10.22
N THR A 841 34.60 21.25 11.10
CA THR A 841 35.96 20.74 10.88
C THR A 841 36.14 19.26 11.26
N GLY A 842 35.07 18.55 11.58
CA GLY A 842 35.08 17.11 11.81
C GLY A 842 35.29 16.33 10.49
N LEU A 843 35.96 15.16 10.58
CA LEU A 843 36.21 14.32 9.40
C LEU A 843 35.03 13.44 9.01
N ASP A 844 33.99 13.43 9.79
CA ASP A 844 32.68 12.81 9.57
C ASP A 844 31.71 13.68 8.77
N VAL A 845 32.19 14.67 8.04
CA VAL A 845 31.45 15.65 7.24
C VAL A 845 30.72 15.09 6.01
N LEU A 846 31.02 13.87 5.59
CA LEU A 846 30.46 13.28 4.38
C LEU A 846 29.26 12.41 4.69
N ALA A 847 28.15 12.62 3.97
CA ALA A 847 26.99 11.74 3.99
C ALA A 847 27.35 10.32 3.52
N THR A 848 26.58 9.35 3.93
CA THR A 848 26.70 7.96 3.46
C THR A 848 26.61 7.92 1.92
N ASN A 849 27.41 7.06 1.27
CA ASN A 849 27.55 6.96 -0.19
C ASN A 849 28.11 8.22 -0.90
N SER A 850 28.68 9.14 -0.16
CA SER A 850 29.38 10.31 -0.70
C SER A 850 30.89 10.18 -0.50
N PRO A 851 31.74 10.64 -1.45
CA PRO A 851 31.43 11.17 -2.79
C PRO A 851 31.17 10.08 -3.86
N PHE A 852 30.43 10.46 -4.90
CA PHE A 852 30.26 9.59 -6.06
C PHE A 852 30.47 10.34 -7.37
N SER A 853 30.65 9.60 -8.47
CA SER A 853 30.72 10.17 -9.82
C SER A 853 29.84 9.36 -10.78
N ARG A 854 29.41 10.00 -11.87
CA ARG A 854 28.64 9.35 -12.93
C ARG A 854 28.93 9.97 -14.28
N LYS A 855 28.65 9.21 -15.35
CA LYS A 855 28.77 9.67 -16.71
C LYS A 855 27.68 10.67 -17.05
N VAL A 856 28.05 11.75 -17.77
CA VAL A 856 27.12 12.73 -18.31
C VAL A 856 27.39 12.95 -19.79
N ASP A 857 26.43 13.46 -20.50
CA ASP A 857 26.61 13.94 -21.88
C ASP A 857 27.49 15.18 -21.89
N CYS A 858 28.46 15.24 -22.79
CA CYS A 858 29.47 16.33 -22.82
C CYS A 858 28.89 17.67 -23.27
N GLU A 859 27.80 17.70 -24.03
CA GLU A 859 27.20 18.92 -24.57
C GLU A 859 26.13 19.46 -23.63
N THR A 860 25.28 18.58 -23.13
CA THR A 860 24.13 18.95 -22.29
C THR A 860 24.44 18.92 -20.78
N LEU A 861 25.53 18.25 -20.38
CA LEU A 861 25.92 17.99 -18.99
C LEU A 861 24.83 17.23 -18.19
N ARG A 862 23.93 16.58 -18.88
CA ARG A 862 22.88 15.75 -18.29
C ARG A 862 23.29 14.28 -18.31
N VAL A 863 22.75 13.50 -17.38
CA VAL A 863 22.88 12.05 -17.44
C VAL A 863 22.15 11.56 -18.70
N PRO A 864 22.76 10.71 -19.53
CA PRO A 864 22.10 10.22 -20.73
C PRO A 864 20.80 9.51 -20.36
N SER A 865 19.68 10.00 -20.86
CA SER A 865 18.41 9.28 -20.77
C SER A 865 18.51 7.99 -21.56
N GLN A 866 17.74 6.98 -21.17
CA GLN A 866 17.63 5.73 -21.95
C GLN A 866 16.73 5.95 -23.18
N ASP A 867 17.09 6.85 -24.08
CA ASP A 867 16.46 6.90 -25.40
C ASP A 867 16.80 5.60 -26.13
N PRO A 868 15.81 4.84 -26.63
CA PRO A 868 16.07 3.61 -27.40
C PRO A 868 16.91 3.81 -28.66
N ALA A 869 17.14 5.06 -29.09
CA ALA A 869 18.09 5.39 -30.14
C ALA A 869 19.58 5.33 -29.70
N PHE A 870 19.87 5.31 -28.40
CA PHE A 870 21.23 5.27 -27.86
C PHE A 870 21.50 3.96 -27.12
N VAL A 871 22.21 3.05 -27.75
CA VAL A 871 22.55 1.69 -27.29
C VAL A 871 23.68 1.69 -26.24
N THR A 872 23.84 2.69 -25.41
CA THR A 872 24.82 2.68 -24.32
C THR A 872 24.12 2.45 -22.99
N PRO A 873 24.51 1.39 -22.22
CA PRO A 873 23.96 1.17 -20.90
C PRO A 873 24.18 2.41 -20.03
N ARG A 874 23.13 2.81 -19.30
CA ARG A 874 23.23 3.83 -18.27
C ARG A 874 24.25 3.42 -17.23
N GLU A 875 25.18 4.28 -16.91
CA GLU A 875 26.14 4.03 -15.84
C GLU A 875 25.53 4.47 -14.51
N LEU A 876 25.45 3.55 -13.55
CA LEU A 876 25.07 3.88 -12.19
C LEU A 876 26.12 4.79 -11.53
N PRO A 877 25.73 5.58 -10.51
CA PRO A 877 26.71 6.35 -9.76
C PRO A 877 27.79 5.44 -9.16
N ILE A 878 29.03 5.76 -9.43
CA ILE A 878 30.19 5.00 -8.93
C ILE A 878 30.76 5.73 -7.72
N ALA A 879 30.86 5.04 -6.58
CA ALA A 879 31.52 5.56 -5.40
C ALA A 879 32.95 5.96 -5.75
N THR A 880 33.38 7.19 -5.39
CA THR A 880 34.71 7.65 -5.68
C THR A 880 35.74 6.99 -4.77
N GLN A 881 36.92 6.81 -5.25
CA GLN A 881 38.06 6.26 -4.49
C GLN A 881 39.16 7.30 -4.31
N MET A 882 39.88 7.21 -3.19
CA MET A 882 41.08 7.97 -2.97
C MET A 882 42.34 7.13 -3.28
N PRO A 883 43.40 7.70 -3.89
CA PRO A 883 44.56 6.93 -4.27
C PRO A 883 45.35 6.42 -3.05
N GLY A 884 45.73 5.14 -3.07
CA GLY A 884 46.55 4.50 -2.04
C GLY A 884 45.98 4.61 -0.63
N ASN A 885 46.79 5.05 0.33
CA ASN A 885 46.39 5.23 1.74
C ASN A 885 46.01 6.68 2.07
N THR A 886 45.59 7.48 1.12
CA THR A 886 45.14 8.85 1.38
C THR A 886 43.75 8.82 2.04
N THR A 887 43.48 9.77 2.93
CA THR A 887 42.21 9.94 3.62
C THR A 887 41.72 11.37 3.48
N LEU A 888 40.42 11.61 3.71
CA LEU A 888 39.87 12.95 3.84
C LEU A 888 40.71 13.73 4.89
N LYS A 889 41.06 14.97 4.60
CA LYS A 889 41.84 15.86 5.50
C LYS A 889 41.14 17.21 5.59
N VAL A 890 41.28 17.85 6.74
CA VAL A 890 40.86 19.24 6.93
C VAL A 890 42.07 20.05 7.39
N ASN A 891 42.24 21.24 6.85
CA ASN A 891 43.25 22.14 7.29
C ASN A 891 42.77 23.09 8.44
N PRO A 892 43.67 23.83 9.13
CA PRO A 892 43.25 24.75 10.21
C PRO A 892 42.30 25.88 9.78
N GLN A 893 42.17 26.14 8.50
CA GLN A 893 41.24 27.12 7.93
C GLN A 893 39.87 26.49 7.58
N GLY A 894 39.59 25.22 7.97
CA GLY A 894 38.36 24.54 7.70
C GLY A 894 38.16 24.08 6.25
N VAL A 895 39.22 24.00 5.47
CA VAL A 895 39.18 23.51 4.09
C VAL A 895 39.43 22.00 4.07
N PHE A 896 38.47 21.27 3.60
CA PHE A 896 38.56 19.82 3.35
C PHE A 896 39.25 19.54 2.05
N HIS A 897 40.04 18.48 2.02
CA HIS A 897 40.79 17.98 0.89
C HIS A 897 40.46 16.52 0.66
N TYR A 898 39.78 16.22 -0.46
CA TYR A 898 39.47 14.90 -0.95
C TYR A 898 40.18 14.69 -2.28
N ASN A 899 41.07 13.69 -2.38
CA ASN A 899 41.76 13.36 -3.61
C ASN A 899 41.00 12.27 -4.38
N TRP A 900 40.25 12.66 -5.41
CA TRP A 900 39.44 11.73 -6.21
C TRP A 900 40.34 11.04 -7.26
N GLN A 901 40.45 9.70 -7.19
CA GLN A 901 41.15 8.89 -8.19
C GLN A 901 40.22 8.65 -9.37
N THR A 902 40.61 9.11 -10.54
CA THR A 902 39.90 8.86 -11.80
C THR A 902 40.42 7.59 -12.49
N LEU A 903 39.70 7.06 -13.47
CA LEU A 903 40.05 5.83 -14.18
C LEU A 903 40.53 6.15 -15.61
N GLU A 904 41.55 5.45 -16.09
CA GLU A 904 42.08 5.61 -17.46
C GLU A 904 41.02 5.34 -18.53
N GLU A 905 40.09 4.45 -18.26
CA GLU A 905 38.98 4.09 -19.16
C GLU A 905 37.94 5.23 -19.35
N TRP A 906 37.99 6.29 -18.57
CA TRP A 906 37.11 7.45 -18.72
C TRP A 906 37.58 8.43 -19.79
N ALA A 907 38.71 8.19 -20.44
CA ALA A 907 39.21 9.02 -21.56
C ALA A 907 38.15 9.18 -22.65
N GLY A 908 37.92 10.42 -23.10
CA GLY A 908 36.90 10.76 -24.09
C GLY A 908 35.47 10.81 -23.54
N THR A 909 35.29 10.76 -22.21
CA THR A 909 33.95 10.89 -21.58
C THR A 909 33.85 12.15 -20.73
N CYS A 910 32.62 12.54 -20.46
CA CYS A 910 32.31 13.55 -19.45
C CYS A 910 31.65 12.94 -18.23
N ARG A 911 32.01 13.45 -17.06
CA ARG A 911 31.49 12.96 -15.78
C ARG A 911 31.14 14.10 -14.85
N GLU A 912 30.17 13.86 -13.98
CA GLU A 912 29.89 14.68 -12.84
C GLU A 912 30.49 14.03 -11.58
N VAL A 913 31.03 14.80 -10.67
CA VAL A 913 31.35 14.39 -9.30
C VAL A 913 30.49 15.16 -8.33
N VAL A 914 29.94 14.45 -7.36
CA VAL A 914 29.09 14.99 -6.29
C VAL A 914 29.70 14.62 -4.94
N VAL A 915 29.87 15.62 -4.09
CA VAL A 915 30.23 15.47 -2.68
C VAL A 915 29.02 15.96 -1.87
N THR A 916 28.31 15.04 -1.25
CA THR A 916 27.21 15.36 -0.33
C THR A 916 27.75 15.36 1.09
N ARG A 917 27.43 16.41 1.83
CA ARG A 917 27.76 16.53 3.24
C ARG A 917 26.69 15.87 4.11
N ASP A 918 27.00 15.63 5.37
CA ASP A 918 26.07 15.09 6.38
C ASP A 918 24.83 15.99 6.61
N ASP A 919 24.96 17.32 6.34
CA ASP A 919 23.85 18.28 6.37
C ASP A 919 23.07 18.38 5.04
N GLY A 920 23.27 17.44 4.11
CA GLY A 920 22.60 17.36 2.81
C GLY A 920 23.07 18.36 1.76
N LYS A 921 23.94 19.32 2.10
CA LYS A 921 24.47 20.29 1.12
C LYS A 921 25.43 19.60 0.18
N GLN A 922 25.37 19.94 -1.11
CA GLN A 922 26.14 19.31 -2.16
C GLN A 922 27.19 20.25 -2.75
N HIS A 923 28.38 19.70 -3.02
CA HIS A 923 29.41 20.29 -3.88
C HIS A 923 29.44 19.48 -5.17
N ARG A 924 29.27 20.15 -6.33
CA ARG A 924 29.19 19.51 -7.65
C ARG A 924 30.16 20.12 -8.64
N ALA A 925 30.72 19.31 -9.53
CA ALA A 925 31.50 19.77 -10.66
C ALA A 925 31.48 18.77 -11.82
N PHE A 926 31.61 19.30 -13.04
CA PHE A 926 31.64 18.52 -14.27
C PHE A 926 33.06 18.48 -14.86
N PHE A 927 33.41 17.31 -15.39
CA PHE A 927 34.73 17.06 -15.96
C PHE A 927 34.62 16.45 -17.34
N SER A 928 35.53 16.87 -18.23
CA SER A 928 35.85 16.21 -19.49
C SER A 928 37.21 15.53 -19.34
N PHE A 929 37.27 14.25 -19.55
CA PHE A 929 38.49 13.46 -19.42
C PHE A 929 39.15 13.27 -20.78
N THR A 930 40.45 13.66 -20.90
CA THR A 930 41.29 13.51 -22.12
C THR A 930 42.23 12.31 -22.02
#